data_e4c7c237f55f2e3aac73079f50fa9890
#
_entry.id   e4c7c237f55f2e3aac73079f50fa9890
#
_cell.length_a   1.000
_cell.length_b   1.000
_cell.length_c   1.000
_cell.angle_alpha   90.00
_cell.angle_beta   90.00
_cell.angle_gamma   90.00
#
_symmetry.space_group_name_H-M   'P 1'
#
loop_
_entity.id
_entity.type
_entity.pdbx_description
1 polymer ?
#
loop_
_entity_poly.entity_id
_entity_poly.type
_entity_poly.pdbx_seq_one_letter_code
_entity_poly.pdbx_strand_id
1 'polypeptide(L)'
;MQFYDIIATVDNKLPQNREQADYQLLAEKLYERSENDYHTNNQSHYFFTTGIEDERILFFAIFKTNADVTTAFMSFISTTKLKIKNISMEETIFRKAKITLALAGARKLVNNRDDILKDFDLDDLYSDYTEELLNGNLTKDSLINKSKAMLFEETLLPEMERIYTECPACRIKGHPVHYLVCCDDRNSQEKIYRVLLEALYANERIQSKRICCVDFTSDDRTPDSSYDALYKSCENGVLVVRYTPLEDEESDRARPGEGLITALCDTAKKFRNKVLTIFCIPEEASKTKDKFLEKLINLPLIELYENKASGTRAKEYFKTLADEYGIAPDRQLYDKIEDETKLYRAVQLKSLFEEWYNHKLLHSVYPQYEKAKISSTEIVKAKPKGSAIDELNEMIGLKDAKAVIYKALNYYKVQKLYQDKGITAGKPAMHMVFTGNPGTAKTTVARLFAEIMRDNGLLTKGDLYEVGRADLVGKYVGWTAQIVKDKFKAAKGSVLFIDEAYSLIDDKEGLYGDEAINTIVQEMENNRENMIVIFAGYSDKMEDFLRRNPGLRSRIAFHVPFHDYDTDELVNIAELIVRKNNLRFTQESHNKLVSVLDMARKTADFGNGRYVRNLIEQARMEQANRIVQMDCEDVTEETLQTLTESDIPVLDTPRICERRRIGF
;
A
#
# COMPACT_ATOMS: atom_id res chain seq x y z
N MET A 1 -1.01 -14.88 -29.40
CA MET A 1 -2.24 -15.62 -29.80
C MET A 1 -3.46 -14.72 -29.70
N GLN A 2 -4.49 -15.00 -30.49
CA GLN A 2 -5.75 -14.24 -30.48
C GLN A 2 -6.89 -15.21 -30.21
N PHE A 3 -7.88 -14.72 -29.50
CA PHE A 3 -9.08 -15.46 -29.11
C PHE A 3 -10.31 -14.70 -29.56
N TYR A 4 -11.30 -15.43 -30.10
CA TYR A 4 -12.52 -14.83 -30.63
C TYR A 4 -13.76 -15.55 -30.14
N ASP A 5 -14.76 -14.78 -29.72
CA ASP A 5 -16.13 -15.22 -29.62
C ASP A 5 -16.83 -14.99 -30.96
N ILE A 6 -17.38 -16.04 -31.56
CA ILE A 6 -18.01 -15.98 -32.88
C ILE A 6 -19.47 -16.45 -32.73
N ILE A 7 -20.39 -15.65 -33.26
CA ILE A 7 -21.81 -15.96 -33.29
C ILE A 7 -22.26 -16.07 -34.75
N ALA A 8 -22.61 -17.26 -35.19
CA ALA A 8 -23.20 -17.50 -36.50
C ALA A 8 -24.72 -17.61 -36.40
N THR A 9 -25.43 -16.67 -37.02
CA THR A 9 -26.91 -16.71 -37.09
C THR A 9 -27.30 -17.45 -38.37
N VAL A 10 -28.25 -18.42 -38.29
CA VAL A 10 -28.70 -19.26 -39.39
C VAL A 10 -30.13 -18.97 -39.77
N ASP A 11 -30.52 -19.26 -41.01
CA ASP A 11 -31.90 -19.03 -41.53
C ASP A 11 -32.93 -20.00 -40.96
N ASN A 12 -32.53 -21.20 -40.52
CA ASN A 12 -33.40 -22.25 -40.08
C ASN A 12 -33.34 -22.38 -38.54
N LYS A 13 -34.48 -22.70 -37.92
CA LYS A 13 -34.50 -23.05 -36.51
C LYS A 13 -33.67 -24.31 -36.27
N LEU A 14 -32.76 -24.23 -35.30
CA LEU A 14 -31.90 -25.32 -34.87
C LEU A 14 -32.59 -26.15 -33.75
N PRO A 15 -32.21 -27.41 -33.61
CA PRO A 15 -32.71 -28.25 -32.53
C PRO A 15 -32.25 -27.74 -31.17
N GLN A 16 -33.17 -27.51 -30.23
CA GLN A 16 -32.83 -26.94 -28.91
C GLN A 16 -32.70 -27.96 -27.80
N ASN A 17 -33.46 -29.07 -27.91
CA ASN A 17 -33.45 -30.09 -26.89
C ASN A 17 -32.20 -30.97 -27.03
N ARG A 18 -31.30 -30.88 -26.06
CA ARG A 18 -30.00 -31.59 -26.02
C ARG A 18 -30.12 -33.11 -26.01
N GLU A 19 -31.25 -33.64 -25.59
CA GLU A 19 -31.53 -35.08 -25.57
C GLU A 19 -32.05 -35.61 -26.93
N GLN A 20 -32.43 -34.72 -27.84
CA GLN A 20 -32.90 -35.11 -29.17
C GLN A 20 -31.73 -35.51 -30.07
N ALA A 21 -31.95 -36.57 -30.84
CA ALA A 21 -30.97 -37.11 -31.78
C ALA A 21 -30.44 -36.07 -32.78
N ASP A 22 -31.30 -35.15 -33.24
CA ASP A 22 -30.92 -34.10 -34.19
C ASP A 22 -29.92 -33.07 -33.60
N TYR A 23 -30.06 -32.71 -32.30
CA TYR A 23 -29.10 -31.85 -31.63
C TYR A 23 -27.72 -32.52 -31.50
N GLN A 24 -27.72 -33.78 -31.05
CA GLN A 24 -26.49 -34.55 -30.90
C GLN A 24 -25.79 -34.77 -32.24
N LEU A 25 -26.53 -35.07 -33.29
CA LEU A 25 -25.99 -35.24 -34.63
C LEU A 25 -25.35 -33.93 -35.19
N LEU A 26 -25.99 -32.78 -34.93
CA LEU A 26 -25.45 -31.48 -35.32
C LEU A 26 -24.18 -31.17 -34.56
N ALA A 27 -24.16 -31.36 -33.22
CA ALA A 27 -23.00 -31.16 -32.39
C ALA A 27 -21.79 -32.05 -32.83
N GLU A 28 -22.07 -33.33 -33.10
CA GLU A 28 -21.07 -34.27 -33.57
C GLU A 28 -20.45 -33.84 -34.95
N LYS A 29 -21.29 -33.44 -35.88
CA LYS A 29 -20.85 -32.95 -37.20
C LYS A 29 -19.99 -31.68 -37.09
N LEU A 30 -20.36 -30.76 -36.18
CA LEU A 30 -19.55 -29.55 -35.95
C LEU A 30 -18.22 -29.89 -35.30
N TYR A 31 -18.21 -30.83 -34.37
CA TYR A 31 -16.98 -31.33 -33.74
C TYR A 31 -16.05 -32.01 -34.77
N GLU A 32 -16.55 -32.99 -35.51
CA GLU A 32 -15.76 -33.63 -36.58
C GLU A 32 -15.21 -32.62 -37.60
N ARG A 33 -15.98 -31.57 -37.87
CA ARG A 33 -15.54 -30.51 -38.76
C ARG A 33 -14.39 -29.72 -38.18
N SER A 34 -14.45 -29.39 -36.88
CA SER A 34 -13.39 -28.67 -36.15
C SER A 34 -12.08 -29.47 -36.16
N GLU A 35 -12.14 -30.78 -35.93
CA GLU A 35 -10.98 -31.69 -36.03
C GLU A 35 -10.39 -31.73 -37.43
N ASN A 36 -11.20 -31.92 -38.46
CA ASN A 36 -10.76 -31.97 -39.83
C ASN A 36 -10.13 -30.64 -40.27
N ASP A 37 -10.72 -29.50 -39.88
CA ASP A 37 -10.18 -28.19 -40.17
C ASP A 37 -8.81 -27.99 -39.50
N TYR A 38 -8.69 -28.37 -38.22
CA TYR A 38 -7.47 -28.27 -37.45
C TYR A 38 -6.29 -29.05 -38.07
N HIS A 39 -6.56 -30.26 -38.58
CA HIS A 39 -5.55 -31.05 -39.25
C HIS A 39 -5.18 -30.50 -40.63
N THR A 40 -6.12 -29.86 -41.32
CA THR A 40 -5.87 -29.31 -42.66
C THR A 40 -5.19 -27.94 -42.64
N ASN A 41 -5.37 -27.16 -41.57
CA ASN A 41 -4.77 -25.82 -41.42
C ASN A 41 -3.41 -25.81 -40.74
N ASN A 42 -2.73 -26.97 -40.66
CA ASN A 42 -1.44 -27.13 -39.98
C ASN A 42 -1.43 -26.68 -38.52
N GLN A 43 -2.53 -26.91 -37.79
CA GLN A 43 -2.67 -26.57 -36.38
C GLN A 43 -2.51 -25.07 -36.08
N SER A 44 -2.86 -24.21 -37.01
CA SER A 44 -2.73 -22.76 -36.88
C SER A 44 -3.88 -22.13 -36.09
N HIS A 45 -5.05 -22.74 -36.15
CA HIS A 45 -6.26 -22.29 -35.42
C HIS A 45 -7.22 -23.44 -35.14
N TYR A 46 -8.13 -23.23 -34.17
CA TYR A 46 -9.17 -24.19 -33.83
C TYR A 46 -10.49 -23.48 -33.48
N PHE A 47 -11.62 -24.04 -33.93
CA PHE A 47 -12.96 -23.55 -33.66
C PHE A 47 -13.70 -24.52 -32.72
N PHE A 48 -13.94 -24.11 -31.50
CA PHE A 48 -14.75 -24.85 -30.53
C PHE A 48 -16.23 -24.47 -30.64
N THR A 49 -17.14 -25.41 -30.80
CA THR A 49 -18.57 -25.18 -30.67
C THR A 49 -18.92 -25.07 -29.20
N THR A 50 -19.38 -23.90 -28.74
CA THR A 50 -19.66 -23.62 -27.31
C THR A 50 -21.16 -23.60 -26.98
N GLY A 51 -22.01 -23.43 -27.98
CA GLY A 51 -23.46 -23.44 -27.81
C GLY A 51 -24.22 -23.57 -29.13
N ILE A 52 -25.38 -24.18 -29.05
CA ILE A 52 -26.38 -24.26 -30.15
C ILE A 52 -27.68 -23.73 -29.58
N GLU A 53 -28.16 -22.63 -30.13
CA GLU A 53 -29.40 -21.93 -29.75
C GLU A 53 -30.35 -21.90 -30.95
N ASP A 54 -31.59 -21.38 -30.77
CA ASP A 54 -32.69 -21.45 -31.76
C ASP A 54 -32.31 -21.10 -33.21
N GLU A 55 -31.60 -19.95 -33.36
CA GLU A 55 -31.14 -19.46 -34.68
C GLU A 55 -29.62 -19.11 -34.66
N ARG A 56 -28.89 -19.58 -33.62
CA ARG A 56 -27.50 -19.18 -33.42
C ARG A 56 -26.63 -20.38 -33.04
N ILE A 57 -25.43 -20.39 -33.58
CA ILE A 57 -24.36 -21.27 -33.14
C ILE A 57 -23.24 -20.41 -32.59
N LEU A 58 -22.81 -20.71 -31.37
CA LEU A 58 -21.77 -20.03 -30.66
C LEU A 58 -20.47 -20.80 -30.81
N PHE A 59 -19.39 -20.10 -31.20
CA PHE A 59 -18.07 -20.69 -31.31
C PHE A 59 -17.08 -19.86 -30.48
N PHE A 60 -16.07 -20.53 -29.98
CA PHE A 60 -14.84 -19.92 -29.49
C PHE A 60 -13.69 -20.35 -30.39
N ALA A 61 -12.86 -19.40 -30.81
CA ALA A 61 -11.75 -19.67 -31.71
C ALA A 61 -10.41 -19.26 -31.09
N ILE A 62 -9.37 -20.09 -31.37
CA ILE A 62 -7.98 -19.83 -30.99
C ILE A 62 -7.17 -19.72 -32.30
N PHE A 63 -6.32 -18.67 -32.41
CA PHE A 63 -5.42 -18.44 -33.53
C PHE A 63 -3.98 -18.27 -33.04
N LYS A 64 -3.06 -19.10 -33.53
CA LYS A 64 -1.59 -18.98 -33.31
C LYS A 64 -0.97 -17.83 -34.08
N THR A 65 -1.48 -17.57 -35.28
CA THR A 65 -0.93 -16.61 -36.23
C THR A 65 -1.98 -15.61 -36.64
N ASN A 66 -1.53 -14.50 -37.22
CA ASN A 66 -2.39 -13.47 -37.79
C ASN A 66 -3.04 -13.99 -39.09
N ALA A 67 -4.00 -14.85 -38.97
CA ALA A 67 -4.85 -15.25 -40.07
C ALA A 67 -6.03 -14.31 -40.20
N ASP A 68 -6.56 -14.09 -41.38
CA ASP A 68 -7.87 -13.45 -41.50
C ASP A 68 -8.93 -14.38 -40.93
N VAL A 69 -9.34 -14.07 -39.70
CA VAL A 69 -10.31 -14.85 -38.92
C VAL A 69 -11.62 -15.00 -39.67
N THR A 70 -12.03 -13.97 -40.39
CA THR A 70 -13.28 -13.97 -41.17
C THR A 70 -13.17 -14.98 -42.32
N THR A 71 -12.11 -14.93 -43.10
CA THR A 71 -11.88 -15.88 -44.20
C THR A 71 -11.72 -17.32 -43.70
N ALA A 72 -10.99 -17.51 -42.59
CA ALA A 72 -10.81 -18.85 -42.00
C ALA A 72 -12.16 -19.40 -41.51
N PHE A 73 -12.95 -18.62 -40.81
CA PHE A 73 -14.26 -19.06 -40.33
C PHE A 73 -15.26 -19.27 -41.46
N MET A 74 -15.27 -18.43 -42.48
CA MET A 74 -16.11 -18.63 -43.67
C MET A 74 -15.76 -19.92 -44.41
N SER A 75 -14.49 -20.26 -44.53
CA SER A 75 -14.04 -21.53 -45.07
C SER A 75 -14.50 -22.72 -44.22
N PHE A 76 -14.34 -22.62 -42.90
CA PHE A 76 -14.80 -23.63 -41.93
C PHE A 76 -16.29 -23.88 -42.04
N ILE A 77 -17.13 -22.81 -42.01
CA ILE A 77 -18.57 -22.92 -41.94
C ILE A 77 -19.20 -23.29 -43.29
N SER A 78 -18.59 -22.88 -44.42
CA SER A 78 -19.11 -23.18 -45.78
C SER A 78 -19.31 -24.64 -46.08
N THR A 79 -18.53 -25.49 -45.46
CA THR A 79 -18.59 -26.95 -45.64
C THR A 79 -19.67 -27.62 -44.77
N THR A 80 -20.25 -26.91 -43.83
CA THR A 80 -21.28 -27.45 -42.91
C THR A 80 -22.68 -27.52 -43.51
N LYS A 81 -22.88 -26.98 -44.74
CA LYS A 81 -24.19 -26.84 -45.41
C LYS A 81 -25.23 -26.00 -44.63
N LEU A 82 -24.82 -25.29 -43.59
CA LEU A 82 -25.66 -24.34 -42.85
C LEU A 82 -25.85 -23.06 -43.67
N LYS A 83 -27.06 -22.57 -43.76
CA LYS A 83 -27.34 -21.28 -44.39
C LYS A 83 -27.14 -20.15 -43.36
N ILE A 84 -25.98 -19.50 -43.45
CA ILE A 84 -25.61 -18.42 -42.56
C ILE A 84 -26.26 -17.12 -43.02
N LYS A 85 -26.94 -16.43 -42.10
CA LYS A 85 -27.57 -15.12 -42.30
C LYS A 85 -26.64 -13.99 -41.91
N ASN A 86 -25.99 -14.13 -40.77
CA ASN A 86 -25.08 -13.14 -40.24
C ASN A 86 -23.99 -13.79 -39.36
N ILE A 87 -22.82 -13.15 -39.31
CA ILE A 87 -21.71 -13.55 -38.43
C ILE A 87 -21.24 -12.34 -37.66
N SER A 88 -21.18 -12.44 -36.34
CA SER A 88 -20.55 -11.48 -35.43
C SER A 88 -19.29 -12.12 -34.86
N MET A 89 -18.17 -11.38 -34.88
CA MET A 89 -16.88 -11.83 -34.35
C MET A 89 -16.31 -10.73 -33.45
N GLU A 90 -15.97 -11.12 -32.24
CA GLU A 90 -15.37 -10.21 -31.26
C GLU A 90 -14.14 -10.86 -30.65
N GLU A 91 -13.03 -10.13 -30.60
CA GLU A 91 -11.84 -10.57 -29.87
C GLU A 91 -12.16 -10.64 -28.37
N THR A 92 -11.68 -11.69 -27.70
CA THR A 92 -12.01 -11.97 -26.32
C THR A 92 -10.75 -12.34 -25.51
N ILE A 93 -10.90 -12.52 -24.18
CA ILE A 93 -9.83 -12.92 -23.29
C ILE A 93 -9.88 -14.42 -23.01
N PHE A 94 -8.72 -15.06 -22.81
CA PHE A 94 -8.61 -16.49 -22.58
C PHE A 94 -9.30 -16.93 -21.29
N ARG A 95 -9.23 -16.12 -20.23
CA ARG A 95 -9.89 -16.42 -18.94
C ARG A 95 -11.40 -16.59 -19.08
N LYS A 96 -12.06 -15.74 -19.88
CA LYS A 96 -13.49 -15.85 -20.20
C LYS A 96 -13.77 -17.12 -21.03
N ALA A 97 -12.91 -17.36 -22.02
CA ALA A 97 -12.98 -18.55 -22.87
C ALA A 97 -12.83 -19.84 -22.08
N LYS A 98 -11.93 -19.92 -21.12
CA LYS A 98 -11.71 -21.10 -20.26
C LYS A 98 -13.01 -21.50 -19.51
N ILE A 99 -13.79 -20.54 -19.06
CA ILE A 99 -15.10 -20.77 -18.43
C ILE A 99 -16.11 -21.30 -19.46
N THR A 100 -16.17 -20.65 -20.64
CA THR A 100 -17.08 -21.03 -21.72
C THR A 100 -16.78 -22.45 -22.23
N LEU A 101 -15.50 -22.79 -22.40
CA LEU A 101 -15.07 -24.13 -22.80
C LEU A 101 -15.37 -25.21 -21.75
N ALA A 102 -15.24 -24.89 -20.45
CA ALA A 102 -15.60 -25.79 -19.38
C ALA A 102 -17.12 -26.10 -19.40
N LEU A 103 -17.95 -25.07 -19.61
CA LEU A 103 -19.41 -25.23 -19.76
C LEU A 103 -19.77 -26.02 -21.03
N ALA A 104 -19.07 -25.81 -22.15
CA ALA A 104 -19.27 -26.56 -23.39
C ALA A 104 -18.88 -28.02 -23.23
N GLY A 105 -17.80 -28.32 -22.51
CA GLY A 105 -17.40 -29.70 -22.16
C GLY A 105 -18.46 -30.40 -21.32
N ALA A 106 -19.02 -29.75 -20.30
CA ALA A 106 -20.11 -30.28 -19.51
C ALA A 106 -21.38 -30.54 -20.36
N ARG A 107 -21.54 -29.83 -21.47
CA ARG A 107 -22.63 -30.00 -22.46
C ARG A 107 -22.30 -31.01 -23.54
N LYS A 108 -21.17 -31.70 -23.50
CA LYS A 108 -20.66 -32.63 -24.51
C LYS A 108 -20.51 -32.01 -25.92
N LEU A 109 -20.32 -30.71 -26.01
CA LEU A 109 -20.05 -30.01 -27.28
C LEU A 109 -18.57 -30.01 -27.64
N VAL A 110 -17.70 -30.22 -26.65
CA VAL A 110 -16.23 -30.25 -26.78
C VAL A 110 -15.71 -31.47 -26.02
N ASN A 111 -15.04 -32.38 -26.72
CA ASN A 111 -14.54 -33.64 -26.15
C ASN A 111 -13.02 -33.63 -25.92
N ASN A 112 -12.27 -32.89 -26.75
CA ASN A 112 -10.80 -32.88 -26.80
C ASN A 112 -10.20 -31.54 -26.29
N ARG A 113 -10.92 -30.81 -25.43
CA ARG A 113 -10.52 -29.47 -24.98
C ARG A 113 -9.09 -29.43 -24.48
N ASP A 114 -8.75 -30.36 -23.59
CA ASP A 114 -7.47 -30.31 -22.87
C ASP A 114 -6.30 -30.66 -23.80
N ASP A 115 -6.51 -31.57 -24.75
CA ASP A 115 -5.51 -31.90 -25.76
C ASP A 115 -5.23 -30.72 -26.72
N ILE A 116 -6.28 -30.05 -27.19
CA ILE A 116 -6.15 -28.87 -28.04
C ILE A 116 -5.52 -27.71 -27.27
N LEU A 117 -5.90 -27.44 -26.02
CA LEU A 117 -5.24 -26.40 -25.22
C LEU A 117 -3.76 -26.69 -25.01
N LYS A 118 -3.38 -27.94 -24.84
CA LYS A 118 -1.98 -28.38 -24.76
C LYS A 118 -1.22 -28.13 -26.05
N ASP A 119 -1.81 -28.43 -27.20
CA ASP A 119 -1.20 -28.17 -28.52
C ASP A 119 -0.97 -26.67 -28.76
N PHE A 120 -1.72 -25.83 -28.08
CA PHE A 120 -1.55 -24.37 -28.08
C PHE A 120 -0.68 -23.85 -26.93
N ASP A 121 -0.09 -24.70 -26.09
CA ASP A 121 0.69 -24.31 -24.89
C ASP A 121 -0.15 -23.47 -23.88
N LEU A 122 -1.45 -23.76 -23.74
CA LEU A 122 -2.39 -23.00 -22.91
C LEU A 122 -2.84 -23.75 -21.65
N ASP A 123 -2.51 -25.03 -21.52
CA ASP A 123 -2.86 -25.87 -20.37
C ASP A 123 -2.08 -25.48 -19.10
N ASP A 124 -0.79 -25.12 -19.27
CA ASP A 124 0.12 -24.73 -18.20
C ASP A 124 0.16 -23.22 -17.91
N LEU A 125 -0.81 -22.45 -18.44
CA LEU A 125 -0.88 -21.02 -18.16
C LEU A 125 -1.15 -20.77 -16.68
N TYR A 126 -0.19 -20.12 -16.04
CA TYR A 126 -0.20 -19.75 -14.65
C TYR A 126 -1.44 -18.92 -14.28
N SER A 127 -1.95 -19.09 -13.04
CA SER A 127 -3.21 -18.48 -12.60
C SER A 127 -3.10 -16.98 -12.24
N ASP A 128 -1.87 -16.46 -12.05
CA ASP A 128 -1.64 -15.15 -11.46
C ASP A 128 -1.37 -14.03 -12.48
N TYR A 129 -1.96 -14.12 -13.66
CA TYR A 129 -2.00 -13.02 -14.63
C TYR A 129 -3.43 -12.53 -14.84
N THR A 130 -3.56 -11.27 -15.23
CA THR A 130 -4.84 -10.66 -15.60
C THR A 130 -4.85 -10.34 -17.08
N GLU A 131 -6.05 -10.30 -17.66
CA GLU A 131 -6.25 -10.00 -19.08
C GLU A 131 -7.26 -8.88 -19.25
N GLU A 132 -7.00 -8.02 -20.21
CA GLU A 132 -7.85 -6.91 -20.58
C GLU A 132 -7.89 -6.74 -22.10
N LEU A 133 -8.88 -6.01 -22.60
CA LEU A 133 -8.98 -5.68 -24.03
C LEU A 133 -8.86 -4.16 -24.22
N LEU A 134 -8.14 -3.77 -25.27
CA LEU A 134 -8.14 -2.41 -25.80
C LEU A 134 -9.49 -2.08 -26.44
N ASN A 135 -9.88 -0.81 -26.39
CA ASN A 135 -11.09 -0.35 -27.11
C ASN A 135 -10.89 -0.42 -28.63
N GLY A 136 -9.71 -0.06 -29.11
CA GLY A 136 -9.32 -0.12 -30.51
C GLY A 136 -10.01 0.92 -31.43
N ASN A 137 -10.77 1.85 -30.85
CA ASN A 137 -11.57 2.83 -31.62
C ASN A 137 -11.19 4.29 -31.30
N LEU A 138 -10.07 4.52 -30.59
CA LEU A 138 -9.66 5.87 -30.21
C LEU A 138 -8.93 6.57 -31.35
N THR A 139 -9.30 7.84 -31.60
CA THR A 139 -8.64 8.68 -32.61
C THR A 139 -7.30 9.20 -32.13
N LYS A 140 -6.39 9.55 -33.06
CA LYS A 140 -5.09 10.17 -32.78
C LYS A 140 -5.24 11.41 -31.86
N ASP A 141 -6.17 12.31 -32.17
CA ASP A 141 -6.37 13.53 -31.40
C ASP A 141 -6.85 13.24 -29.97
N SER A 142 -7.74 12.26 -29.82
CA SER A 142 -8.18 11.82 -28.48
C SER A 142 -7.03 11.27 -27.66
N LEU A 143 -6.14 10.46 -28.24
CA LEU A 143 -4.99 9.88 -27.57
C LEU A 143 -3.93 10.94 -27.20
N ILE A 144 -3.67 11.89 -28.10
CA ILE A 144 -2.77 13.02 -27.82
C ILE A 144 -3.32 13.90 -26.69
N ASN A 145 -4.63 14.18 -26.68
CA ASN A 145 -5.26 14.97 -25.62
C ASN A 145 -5.19 14.23 -24.27
N LYS A 146 -5.43 12.92 -24.25
CA LYS A 146 -5.24 12.10 -23.05
C LYS A 146 -3.79 12.13 -22.56
N SER A 147 -2.81 12.06 -23.47
CA SER A 147 -1.38 12.13 -23.12
C SER A 147 -1.02 13.48 -22.51
N LYS A 148 -1.56 14.61 -23.03
CA LYS A 148 -1.35 15.96 -22.48
C LYS A 148 -1.98 16.12 -21.09
N ALA A 149 -3.04 15.40 -20.79
CA ALA A 149 -3.70 15.43 -19.49
C ALA A 149 -2.90 14.72 -18.38
N MET A 150 -1.92 13.89 -18.74
CA MET A 150 -1.06 13.17 -17.83
C MET A 150 0.23 13.96 -17.53
N LEU A 151 0.90 13.63 -16.42
CA LEU A 151 2.21 14.24 -16.09
C LEU A 151 3.36 13.44 -16.75
N PHE A 152 3.31 13.24 -18.07
CA PHE A 152 4.27 12.45 -18.84
C PHE A 152 4.61 13.12 -20.19
N GLU A 153 4.36 14.41 -20.30
CA GLU A 153 4.47 15.10 -21.59
C GLU A 153 5.85 15.00 -22.22
N GLU A 154 6.91 15.10 -21.40
CA GLU A 154 8.30 15.12 -21.92
C GLU A 154 8.72 13.80 -22.57
N THR A 155 8.12 12.68 -22.15
CA THR A 155 8.50 11.35 -22.64
C THR A 155 7.43 10.71 -23.50
N LEU A 156 6.16 10.82 -23.13
CA LEU A 156 5.04 10.18 -23.82
C LEU A 156 4.67 10.90 -25.13
N LEU A 157 4.63 12.24 -25.17
CA LEU A 157 4.27 12.95 -26.39
C LEU A 157 5.25 12.73 -27.55
N PRO A 158 6.59 12.81 -27.35
CA PRO A 158 7.54 12.46 -28.41
C PRO A 158 7.41 11.02 -28.88
N GLU A 159 7.05 10.09 -27.99
CA GLU A 159 6.83 8.71 -28.39
C GLU A 159 5.56 8.55 -29.20
N MET A 160 4.47 9.24 -28.84
CA MET A 160 3.25 9.29 -29.63
C MET A 160 3.53 9.80 -31.05
N GLU A 161 4.31 10.87 -31.19
CA GLU A 161 4.73 11.39 -32.49
C GLU A 161 5.50 10.35 -33.30
N ARG A 162 6.46 9.63 -32.69
CA ARG A 162 7.20 8.54 -33.35
C ARG A 162 6.31 7.40 -33.83
N ILE A 163 5.31 7.01 -33.02
CA ILE A 163 4.35 5.95 -33.39
C ILE A 163 3.53 6.35 -34.61
N TYR A 164 3.12 7.62 -34.69
CA TYR A 164 2.31 8.12 -35.79
C TYR A 164 3.13 8.62 -37.00
N THR A 165 4.47 8.51 -36.95
CA THR A 165 5.30 8.84 -38.11
C THR A 165 5.19 7.72 -39.15
N GLU A 166 4.82 8.05 -40.37
CA GLU A 166 4.72 7.10 -41.48
C GLU A 166 6.08 6.45 -41.79
N CYS A 167 6.10 5.14 -41.81
CA CYS A 167 7.29 4.37 -42.17
C CYS A 167 6.96 3.46 -43.37
N PRO A 168 7.45 3.76 -44.63
CA PRO A 168 7.09 3.00 -45.81
C PRO A 168 7.55 1.54 -45.81
N ALA A 169 8.54 1.17 -44.96
CA ALA A 169 9.14 -0.17 -44.90
C ALA A 169 8.55 -1.07 -43.81
N CYS A 170 7.54 -0.60 -43.03
CA CYS A 170 7.11 -1.21 -41.79
C CYS A 170 6.18 -2.42 -41.91
N ARG A 171 6.33 -3.29 -42.90
CA ARG A 171 5.61 -4.57 -42.90
C ARG A 171 6.40 -5.74 -42.29
N ILE A 172 7.55 -5.45 -41.69
CA ILE A 172 8.36 -6.47 -41.01
C ILE A 172 7.75 -6.71 -39.63
N LYS A 173 7.43 -7.98 -39.33
CA LYS A 173 6.93 -8.38 -38.01
C LYS A 173 8.03 -8.20 -36.95
N GLY A 174 7.72 -7.58 -35.84
CA GLY A 174 8.64 -7.43 -34.72
C GLY A 174 8.49 -6.08 -34.01
N HIS A 175 9.08 -5.99 -32.84
CA HIS A 175 9.08 -4.78 -32.03
C HIS A 175 10.49 -4.19 -31.98
N PRO A 176 10.74 -2.99 -32.58
CA PRO A 176 12.04 -2.35 -32.54
C PRO A 176 12.44 -1.89 -31.13
N VAL A 177 11.46 -1.62 -30.27
CA VAL A 177 11.64 -1.15 -28.91
C VAL A 177 10.59 -1.77 -27.98
N HIS A 178 10.94 -1.84 -26.71
CA HIS A 178 10.05 -2.18 -25.60
C HIS A 178 9.97 -0.96 -24.66
N TYR A 179 9.16 -1.00 -23.63
CA TYR A 179 8.94 0.18 -22.79
C TYR A 179 9.23 -0.10 -21.32
N LEU A 180 9.76 0.94 -20.64
CA LEU A 180 9.92 0.98 -19.20
C LEU A 180 9.14 2.18 -18.67
N VAL A 181 8.07 1.93 -17.92
CA VAL A 181 7.22 2.96 -17.30
C VAL A 181 7.66 3.14 -15.85
N CYS A 182 8.19 4.32 -15.52
CA CYS A 182 8.62 4.68 -14.18
C CYS A 182 7.59 5.62 -13.54
N CYS A 183 6.77 5.10 -12.63
CA CYS A 183 5.73 5.84 -11.93
C CYS A 183 5.29 5.07 -10.68
N ASP A 184 5.08 5.78 -9.57
CA ASP A 184 4.71 5.17 -8.29
C ASP A 184 3.22 4.85 -8.20
N ASP A 185 2.37 5.56 -8.95
CA ASP A 185 0.92 5.38 -8.94
C ASP A 185 0.47 4.32 -9.95
N ARG A 186 -0.10 3.22 -9.46
CA ARG A 186 -0.58 2.09 -10.29
C ARG A 186 -1.64 2.52 -11.32
N ASN A 187 -2.55 3.41 -10.96
CA ASN A 187 -3.60 3.89 -11.88
C ASN A 187 -2.99 4.74 -13.00
N SER A 188 -1.96 5.54 -12.70
CA SER A 188 -1.23 6.29 -13.71
C SER A 188 -0.44 5.37 -14.65
N GLN A 189 0.24 4.33 -14.12
CA GLN A 189 0.88 3.31 -14.94
C GLN A 189 -0.13 2.70 -15.95
N GLU A 190 -1.33 2.34 -15.48
CA GLU A 190 -2.37 1.76 -16.32
C GLU A 190 -2.83 2.73 -17.41
N LYS A 191 -3.12 3.97 -17.07
CA LYS A 191 -3.52 5.00 -18.05
C LYS A 191 -2.46 5.20 -19.14
N ILE A 192 -1.17 5.21 -18.76
CA ILE A 192 -0.05 5.42 -19.67
C ILE A 192 0.07 4.25 -20.65
N TYR A 193 0.19 3.01 -20.16
CA TYR A 193 0.37 1.89 -21.08
C TYR A 193 -0.88 1.68 -21.94
N ARG A 194 -2.10 1.95 -21.45
CA ARG A 194 -3.31 1.87 -22.28
C ARG A 194 -3.28 2.88 -23.43
N VAL A 195 -2.96 4.15 -23.16
CA VAL A 195 -2.86 5.17 -24.21
C VAL A 195 -1.79 4.83 -25.23
N LEU A 196 -0.63 4.35 -24.78
CA LEU A 196 0.46 3.88 -25.63
C LEU A 196 0.02 2.70 -26.51
N LEU A 197 -0.63 1.70 -25.93
CA LEU A 197 -1.07 0.50 -26.61
C LEU A 197 -2.20 0.76 -27.61
N GLU A 198 -3.13 1.66 -27.28
CA GLU A 198 -4.16 2.11 -28.24
C GLU A 198 -3.53 2.78 -29.48
N ALA A 199 -2.49 3.60 -29.30
CA ALA A 199 -1.77 4.21 -30.40
C ALA A 199 -1.01 3.16 -31.24
N LEU A 200 -0.35 2.21 -30.59
CA LEU A 200 0.37 1.11 -31.27
C LEU A 200 -0.60 0.19 -32.03
N TYR A 201 -1.77 -0.08 -31.48
CA TYR A 201 -2.82 -0.86 -32.15
C TYR A 201 -3.39 -0.12 -33.36
N ALA A 202 -3.70 1.16 -33.20
CA ALA A 202 -4.22 2.01 -34.31
C ALA A 202 -3.23 2.12 -35.49
N ASN A 203 -1.92 1.92 -35.24
CA ASN A 203 -0.87 1.95 -36.25
C ASN A 203 -0.37 0.53 -36.64
N GLU A 204 -1.18 -0.51 -36.36
CA GLU A 204 -0.89 -1.92 -36.71
C GLU A 204 0.45 -2.46 -36.19
N ARG A 205 1.03 -1.81 -35.16
CA ARG A 205 2.28 -2.21 -34.51
C ARG A 205 2.08 -3.41 -33.56
N ILE A 206 0.89 -3.56 -33.01
CA ILE A 206 0.39 -4.74 -32.30
C ILE A 206 -0.90 -5.19 -32.99
N GLN A 207 -1.15 -6.51 -32.98
CA GLN A 207 -2.23 -7.10 -33.78
C GLN A 207 -3.38 -7.60 -32.93
N SER A 208 -3.16 -7.81 -31.62
CA SER A 208 -4.18 -8.23 -30.67
C SER A 208 -4.58 -7.07 -29.78
N LYS A 209 -5.88 -6.94 -29.51
CA LYS A 209 -6.40 -6.02 -28.49
C LYS A 209 -6.13 -6.53 -27.08
N ARG A 210 -5.77 -7.81 -26.94
CA ARG A 210 -5.55 -8.44 -25.65
C ARG A 210 -4.25 -7.94 -25.02
N ILE A 211 -4.37 -7.45 -23.78
CA ILE A 211 -3.27 -7.10 -22.91
C ILE A 211 -3.20 -8.14 -21.80
N CYS A 212 -2.06 -8.79 -21.64
CA CYS A 212 -1.78 -9.63 -20.50
C CYS A 212 -0.97 -8.83 -19.49
N CYS A 213 -1.37 -8.87 -18.22
CA CYS A 213 -0.66 -8.20 -17.13
C CYS A 213 -0.25 -9.25 -16.09
N VAL A 214 1.00 -9.23 -15.70
CA VAL A 214 1.54 -10.01 -14.59
C VAL A 214 2.05 -9.07 -13.51
N ASP A 215 1.59 -9.29 -12.28
CA ASP A 215 2.10 -8.62 -11.10
C ASP A 215 3.14 -9.54 -10.45
N PHE A 216 4.27 -8.98 -10.04
CA PHE A 216 5.25 -9.73 -9.29
C PHE A 216 5.88 -8.89 -8.19
N THR A 217 6.35 -9.58 -7.16
CA THR A 217 7.03 -9.02 -6.01
C THR A 217 8.40 -9.68 -5.85
N SER A 218 9.26 -9.14 -5.02
CA SER A 218 10.57 -9.72 -4.73
C SER A 218 10.50 -11.11 -4.06
N ASP A 219 9.35 -11.50 -3.49
CA ASP A 219 9.16 -12.79 -2.81
C ASP A 219 8.55 -13.89 -3.69
N ASP A 220 8.16 -13.57 -4.92
CA ASP A 220 7.58 -14.54 -5.83
C ASP A 220 8.57 -15.64 -6.21
N ARG A 221 8.11 -16.89 -6.17
CA ARG A 221 8.86 -18.10 -6.49
C ARG A 221 8.28 -18.85 -7.70
N THR A 222 7.87 -18.12 -8.70
CA THR A 222 7.26 -18.72 -9.89
C THR A 222 8.31 -19.54 -10.67
N PRO A 223 8.02 -20.79 -11.09
CA PRO A 223 8.94 -21.57 -11.88
C PRO A 223 9.24 -20.91 -13.25
N ASP A 224 10.47 -20.99 -13.72
CA ASP A 224 10.93 -20.42 -15.01
C ASP A 224 10.07 -20.87 -16.22
N SER A 225 9.55 -22.09 -16.20
CA SER A 225 8.70 -22.66 -17.26
C SER A 225 7.38 -21.91 -17.46
N SER A 226 6.85 -21.26 -16.41
CA SER A 226 5.57 -20.54 -16.49
C SER A 226 5.66 -19.25 -17.30
N TYR A 227 6.82 -18.59 -17.33
CA TYR A 227 7.01 -17.38 -18.15
C TYR A 227 7.08 -17.68 -19.63
N ASP A 228 7.71 -18.78 -20.03
CA ASP A 228 7.74 -19.20 -21.44
C ASP A 228 6.32 -19.45 -21.99
N ALA A 229 5.47 -20.15 -21.26
CA ALA A 229 4.07 -20.37 -21.63
C ALA A 229 3.28 -19.04 -21.71
N LEU A 230 3.47 -18.14 -20.74
CA LEU A 230 2.83 -16.83 -20.74
C LEU A 230 3.25 -15.99 -21.95
N TYR A 231 4.56 -15.89 -22.25
CA TYR A 231 5.05 -15.16 -23.42
C TYR A 231 4.56 -15.77 -24.74
N LYS A 232 4.53 -17.09 -24.86
CA LYS A 232 3.94 -17.77 -26.03
C LYS A 232 2.47 -17.39 -26.21
N SER A 233 1.69 -17.35 -25.13
CA SER A 233 0.29 -16.96 -25.17
C SER A 233 0.09 -15.50 -25.63
N CYS A 234 1.11 -14.65 -25.44
CA CYS A 234 1.10 -13.22 -25.79
C CYS A 234 1.71 -12.96 -27.19
N GLU A 235 2.10 -13.97 -27.97
CA GLU A 235 2.69 -13.76 -29.31
C GLU A 235 1.79 -12.88 -30.19
N ASN A 236 2.38 -11.91 -30.90
CA ASN A 236 1.75 -10.82 -31.67
C ASN A 236 0.89 -9.83 -30.86
N GLY A 237 1.02 -9.86 -29.54
CA GLY A 237 0.34 -8.97 -28.60
C GLY A 237 1.31 -8.38 -27.58
N VAL A 238 0.80 -8.16 -26.39
CA VAL A 238 1.47 -7.39 -25.33
C VAL A 238 1.48 -8.15 -24.00
N LEU A 239 2.62 -8.08 -23.32
CA LEU A 239 2.74 -8.43 -21.91
C LEU A 239 3.18 -7.21 -21.11
N VAL A 240 2.39 -6.83 -20.11
CA VAL A 240 2.71 -5.80 -19.11
C VAL A 240 3.21 -6.49 -17.85
N VAL A 241 4.42 -6.17 -17.44
CA VAL A 241 5.06 -6.70 -16.25
C VAL A 241 5.08 -5.60 -15.21
N ARG A 242 4.31 -5.74 -14.13
CA ARG A 242 4.20 -4.74 -13.07
C ARG A 242 4.92 -5.22 -11.82
N TYR A 243 5.88 -4.44 -11.39
CA TYR A 243 6.62 -4.72 -10.17
C TYR A 243 6.00 -3.97 -8.99
N THR A 244 5.72 -4.71 -7.91
CA THR A 244 5.26 -4.13 -6.65
C THR A 244 6.37 -4.28 -5.62
N PRO A 245 7.01 -3.17 -5.17
CA PRO A 245 8.00 -3.23 -4.13
C PRO A 245 7.36 -3.70 -2.83
N LEU A 246 8.00 -4.61 -2.13
CA LEU A 246 7.68 -4.91 -0.74
C LEU A 246 8.23 -3.78 0.12
N GLU A 247 7.57 -3.48 1.23
CA GLU A 247 7.93 -2.38 2.14
C GLU A 247 9.39 -2.45 2.67
N ASP A 248 10.11 -3.56 2.42
CA ASP A 248 11.41 -3.90 2.99
C ASP A 248 12.55 -4.10 1.99
N GLU A 249 12.46 -3.59 0.77
CA GLU A 249 13.49 -3.80 -0.26
C GLU A 249 14.89 -3.26 0.05
N GLU A 250 15.06 -2.47 1.09
CA GLU A 250 16.38 -1.98 1.51
C GLU A 250 17.22 -3.00 2.30
N SER A 251 16.67 -4.15 2.70
CA SER A 251 17.45 -5.18 3.37
C SER A 251 18.18 -6.07 2.37
N ASP A 252 19.51 -6.09 2.41
CA ASP A 252 20.42 -6.95 1.60
C ASP A 252 20.16 -8.47 1.71
N ARG A 253 19.12 -8.91 2.41
CA ARG A 253 18.78 -10.31 2.65
C ARG A 253 17.58 -10.84 1.86
N ALA A 254 16.82 -10.01 1.18
CA ALA A 254 15.75 -10.46 0.27
C ALA A 254 16.38 -10.82 -1.10
N ARG A 255 17.08 -11.94 -1.17
CA ARG A 255 17.70 -12.48 -2.39
C ARG A 255 16.89 -13.52 -3.19
N PRO A 256 15.58 -13.82 -2.95
CA PRO A 256 14.84 -14.70 -3.84
C PRO A 256 14.50 -14.04 -5.20
N GLY A 257 14.30 -12.73 -5.24
CA GLY A 257 13.85 -12.02 -6.46
C GLY A 257 14.87 -11.89 -7.59
N GLU A 258 16.18 -12.07 -7.35
CA GLU A 258 17.19 -11.89 -8.41
C GLU A 258 17.11 -12.99 -9.48
N GLY A 259 16.84 -14.22 -9.11
CA GLY A 259 16.58 -15.33 -10.02
C GLY A 259 15.34 -15.09 -10.87
N LEU A 260 14.28 -14.61 -10.26
CA LEU A 260 13.02 -14.30 -10.91
C LEU A 260 13.15 -13.16 -11.94
N ILE A 261 13.79 -12.05 -11.55
CA ILE A 261 14.06 -10.93 -12.46
C ILE A 261 14.91 -11.41 -13.65
N THR A 262 15.92 -12.25 -13.38
CA THR A 262 16.78 -12.80 -14.41
C THR A 262 15.98 -13.67 -15.39
N ALA A 263 15.19 -14.62 -14.90
CA ALA A 263 14.34 -15.50 -15.70
C ALA A 263 13.35 -14.70 -16.57
N LEU A 264 12.69 -13.71 -15.99
CA LEU A 264 11.76 -12.84 -16.69
C LEU A 264 12.45 -12.02 -17.79
N CYS A 265 13.61 -11.41 -17.50
CA CYS A 265 14.38 -10.63 -18.46
C CYS A 265 14.92 -11.49 -19.60
N ASP A 266 15.38 -12.71 -19.32
CA ASP A 266 15.89 -13.63 -20.33
C ASP A 266 14.75 -14.14 -21.23
N THR A 267 13.57 -14.42 -20.66
CA THR A 267 12.37 -14.75 -21.43
C THR A 267 11.92 -13.58 -22.31
N ALA A 268 11.92 -12.35 -21.77
CA ALA A 268 11.62 -11.15 -22.57
C ALA A 268 12.56 -11.00 -23.78
N LYS A 269 13.86 -11.22 -23.61
CA LYS A 269 14.84 -11.19 -24.71
C LYS A 269 14.60 -12.30 -25.73
N LYS A 270 14.24 -13.50 -25.27
CA LYS A 270 13.92 -14.65 -26.12
C LYS A 270 12.72 -14.35 -27.04
N PHE A 271 11.71 -13.68 -26.52
CA PHE A 271 10.47 -13.35 -27.25
C PHE A 271 10.43 -11.92 -27.81
N ARG A 272 11.53 -11.15 -27.77
CA ARG A 272 11.59 -9.73 -28.13
C ARG A 272 10.99 -9.35 -29.47
N ASN A 273 11.03 -10.26 -30.47
CA ASN A 273 10.50 -10.01 -31.82
C ASN A 273 9.02 -10.41 -31.95
N LYS A 274 8.46 -11.08 -30.95
CA LYS A 274 7.12 -11.68 -31.01
C LYS A 274 6.13 -11.05 -30.03
N VAL A 275 6.62 -10.55 -28.89
CA VAL A 275 5.82 -9.98 -27.81
C VAL A 275 6.34 -8.60 -27.46
N LEU A 276 5.48 -7.62 -27.48
CA LEU A 276 5.80 -6.30 -26.92
C LEU A 276 5.75 -6.40 -25.39
N THR A 277 6.87 -6.10 -24.72
CA THR A 277 6.91 -6.11 -23.25
C THR A 277 6.96 -4.68 -22.72
N ILE A 278 6.13 -4.38 -21.73
CA ILE A 278 6.12 -3.13 -20.97
C ILE A 278 6.46 -3.47 -19.54
N PHE A 279 7.55 -2.93 -19.03
CA PHE A 279 7.93 -3.04 -17.63
C PHE A 279 7.44 -1.81 -16.86
N CYS A 280 6.64 -1.99 -15.82
CA CYS A 280 6.18 -0.94 -14.93
C CYS A 280 6.91 -1.08 -13.60
N ILE A 281 7.80 -0.14 -13.31
CA ILE A 281 8.64 -0.15 -12.09
C ILE A 281 8.44 1.19 -11.38
N PRO A 282 8.08 1.19 -10.07
CA PRO A 282 7.99 2.43 -9.31
C PRO A 282 9.31 3.21 -9.29
N GLU A 283 9.22 4.54 -9.30
CA GLU A 283 10.41 5.41 -9.24
C GLU A 283 11.19 5.24 -7.92
N GLU A 284 10.46 4.94 -6.84
CA GLU A 284 11.04 4.65 -5.52
C GLU A 284 11.88 3.37 -5.50
N ALA A 285 11.62 2.41 -6.39
CA ALA A 285 12.37 1.16 -6.51
C ALA A 285 13.61 1.30 -7.40
N SER A 286 14.44 2.33 -7.18
CA SER A 286 15.60 2.65 -8.03
C SER A 286 16.60 1.50 -8.17
N LYS A 287 16.93 0.79 -7.08
CA LYS A 287 17.85 -0.36 -7.08
C LYS A 287 17.32 -1.51 -7.94
N THR A 288 16.00 -1.75 -7.90
CA THR A 288 15.35 -2.79 -8.71
C THR A 288 15.31 -2.36 -10.17
N LYS A 289 15.03 -1.08 -10.45
CA LYS A 289 15.15 -0.52 -11.81
C LYS A 289 16.54 -0.74 -12.39
N ASP A 290 17.59 -0.44 -11.65
CA ASP A 290 18.98 -0.63 -12.08
C ASP A 290 19.27 -2.11 -12.40
N LYS A 291 18.80 -3.05 -11.58
CA LYS A 291 18.91 -4.50 -11.85
C LYS A 291 18.19 -4.90 -13.12
N PHE A 292 16.98 -4.40 -13.38
CA PHE A 292 16.27 -4.66 -14.63
C PHE A 292 17.04 -4.13 -15.82
N LEU A 293 17.54 -2.90 -15.77
CA LEU A 293 18.32 -2.30 -16.84
C LEU A 293 19.62 -3.08 -17.11
N GLU A 294 20.31 -3.53 -16.07
CA GLU A 294 21.49 -4.38 -16.18
C GLU A 294 21.16 -5.72 -16.85
N LYS A 295 20.08 -6.38 -16.45
CA LYS A 295 19.67 -7.67 -17.03
C LYS A 295 19.06 -7.51 -18.41
N LEU A 296 18.47 -6.38 -18.77
CA LEU A 296 17.88 -6.10 -20.10
C LEU A 296 18.87 -5.49 -21.10
N ILE A 297 20.17 -5.50 -20.81
CA ILE A 297 21.22 -5.11 -21.79
C ILE A 297 20.94 -5.77 -23.13
N ASN A 298 21.00 -5.00 -24.23
CA ASN A 298 20.67 -5.39 -25.62
C ASN A 298 19.17 -5.54 -25.94
N LEU A 299 18.27 -5.21 -25.03
CA LEU A 299 16.86 -5.00 -25.36
C LEU A 299 16.62 -3.48 -25.46
N PRO A 300 16.31 -2.92 -26.65
CA PRO A 300 16.04 -1.48 -26.75
C PRO A 300 14.80 -1.10 -25.93
N LEU A 301 14.99 -0.21 -24.95
CA LEU A 301 13.94 0.27 -24.08
C LEU A 301 13.72 1.77 -24.28
N ILE A 302 12.46 2.20 -24.35
CA ILE A 302 12.06 3.59 -24.22
C ILE A 302 11.57 3.78 -22.79
N GLU A 303 12.19 4.69 -22.04
CA GLU A 303 11.76 5.06 -20.70
C GLU A 303 10.68 6.13 -20.79
N LEU A 304 9.55 5.86 -20.10
CA LEU A 304 8.47 6.80 -19.87
C LEU A 304 8.45 7.11 -18.37
N TYR A 305 8.75 8.34 -18.00
CA TYR A 305 8.82 8.77 -16.60
C TYR A 305 7.87 9.92 -16.32
N GLU A 306 7.44 10.02 -15.05
CA GLU A 306 6.53 11.03 -14.57
C GLU A 306 7.24 12.38 -14.40
N ASN A 307 6.68 13.44 -15.00
CA ASN A 307 7.11 14.81 -14.80
C ASN A 307 6.57 15.34 -13.47
N LYS A 308 7.41 16.05 -12.72
CA LYS A 308 6.95 16.80 -11.55
C LYS A 308 6.26 18.08 -12.01
N ALA A 309 5.11 18.40 -11.41
CA ALA A 309 4.34 19.58 -11.73
C ALA A 309 4.43 20.66 -10.65
N SER A 310 4.47 21.93 -11.04
CA SER A 310 4.41 23.07 -10.13
C SER A 310 3.41 24.11 -10.64
N GLY A 311 2.98 25.03 -9.80
CA GLY A 311 2.18 26.19 -10.16
C GLY A 311 1.01 25.91 -11.10
N THR A 312 1.03 26.52 -12.28
CA THR A 312 -0.04 26.40 -13.29
C THR A 312 -0.26 24.94 -13.72
N ARG A 313 0.81 24.16 -13.92
CA ARG A 313 0.70 22.77 -14.36
C ARG A 313 0.05 21.86 -13.33
N ALA A 314 0.35 22.06 -12.04
CA ALA A 314 -0.31 21.33 -10.96
C ALA A 314 -1.82 21.69 -10.87
N LYS A 315 -2.18 22.95 -11.10
CA LYS A 315 -3.58 23.40 -11.16
C LYS A 315 -4.33 22.78 -12.37
N GLU A 316 -3.69 22.70 -13.53
CA GLU A 316 -4.25 22.01 -14.71
C GLU A 316 -4.48 20.53 -14.45
N TYR A 317 -3.56 19.87 -13.74
CA TYR A 317 -3.73 18.47 -13.36
C TYR A 317 -4.90 18.29 -12.38
N PHE A 318 -5.09 19.19 -11.42
CA PHE A 318 -6.30 19.21 -10.57
C PHE A 318 -7.59 19.35 -11.37
N LYS A 319 -7.59 20.20 -12.40
CA LYS A 319 -8.74 20.32 -13.29
C LYS A 319 -9.03 19.00 -14.01
N THR A 320 -7.99 18.34 -14.52
CA THR A 320 -8.13 17.03 -15.17
C THR A 320 -8.74 15.98 -14.23
N LEU A 321 -8.27 15.94 -12.98
CA LEU A 321 -8.84 15.04 -11.97
C LEU A 321 -10.31 15.40 -11.67
N ALA A 322 -10.63 16.69 -11.53
CA ALA A 322 -11.99 17.13 -11.28
C ALA A 322 -12.95 16.76 -12.43
N ASP A 323 -12.51 16.89 -13.68
CA ASP A 323 -13.27 16.48 -14.86
C ASP A 323 -13.48 14.95 -14.89
N GLU A 324 -12.47 14.16 -14.51
CA GLU A 324 -12.60 12.68 -14.39
C GLU A 324 -13.62 12.26 -13.33
N TYR A 325 -13.68 12.97 -12.21
CA TYR A 325 -14.63 12.71 -11.13
C TYR A 325 -16.01 13.39 -11.34
N GLY A 326 -16.19 14.13 -12.43
CA GLY A 326 -17.43 14.81 -12.76
C GLY A 326 -17.81 15.92 -11.78
N ILE A 327 -16.83 16.56 -11.13
CA ILE A 327 -17.04 17.60 -10.12
C ILE A 327 -16.38 18.91 -10.54
N ALA A 328 -17.09 20.04 -10.35
CA ALA A 328 -16.52 21.35 -10.68
C ALA A 328 -15.43 21.73 -9.65
N PRO A 329 -14.18 22.05 -10.08
CA PRO A 329 -13.16 22.55 -9.20
C PRO A 329 -13.52 23.93 -8.64
N ASP A 330 -13.04 24.25 -7.45
CA ASP A 330 -13.24 25.54 -6.79
C ASP A 330 -11.91 26.11 -6.28
N ARG A 331 -11.98 27.32 -5.68
CA ARG A 331 -10.81 28.00 -5.18
C ARG A 331 -10.09 27.19 -4.09
N GLN A 332 -10.82 26.49 -3.22
CA GLN A 332 -10.24 25.70 -2.14
C GLN A 332 -9.35 24.56 -2.65
N LEU A 333 -9.68 23.98 -3.82
CA LEU A 333 -8.81 22.98 -4.47
C LEU A 333 -7.47 23.61 -4.92
N TYR A 334 -7.54 24.78 -5.56
CA TYR A 334 -6.33 25.45 -6.06
C TYR A 334 -5.45 26.02 -4.95
N ASP A 335 -6.06 26.45 -3.85
CA ASP A 335 -5.36 26.94 -2.63
C ASP A 335 -4.56 25.82 -1.91
N LYS A 336 -4.80 24.51 -2.24
CA LYS A 336 -3.97 23.40 -1.78
C LYS A 336 -2.54 23.44 -2.32
N ILE A 337 -2.29 24.19 -3.38
CA ILE A 337 -0.97 24.46 -3.90
C ILE A 337 -0.44 25.72 -3.19
N GLU A 338 0.16 25.53 -2.02
CA GLU A 338 0.63 26.61 -1.16
C GLU A 338 1.84 27.36 -1.75
N ASP A 339 2.70 26.65 -2.50
CA ASP A 339 3.92 27.18 -3.09
C ASP A 339 3.94 26.86 -4.59
N GLU A 340 3.87 27.90 -5.41
CA GLU A 340 3.87 27.77 -6.87
C GLU A 340 5.21 27.27 -7.44
N THR A 341 6.29 27.33 -6.66
CA THR A 341 7.64 26.87 -7.07
C THR A 341 7.90 25.43 -6.68
N LYS A 342 7.12 24.89 -5.75
CA LYS A 342 7.26 23.51 -5.26
C LYS A 342 6.88 22.51 -6.35
N LEU A 343 7.75 21.54 -6.55
CA LEU A 343 7.53 20.41 -7.47
C LEU A 343 6.76 19.29 -6.78
N TYR A 344 5.61 18.93 -7.33
CA TYR A 344 4.73 17.87 -6.85
C TYR A 344 4.76 16.67 -7.80
N ARG A 345 4.73 15.45 -7.25
CA ARG A 345 4.47 14.21 -7.98
C ARG A 345 2.95 13.99 -8.14
N ALA A 346 2.53 13.17 -9.11
CA ALA A 346 1.11 12.84 -9.30
C ALA A 346 0.46 12.25 -8.06
N VAL A 347 1.16 11.37 -7.32
CA VAL A 347 0.66 10.78 -6.08
C VAL A 347 0.33 11.86 -5.04
N GLN A 348 1.19 12.87 -4.89
CA GLN A 348 0.97 13.97 -3.96
C GLN A 348 -0.23 14.84 -4.38
N LEU A 349 -0.33 15.16 -5.68
CA LEU A 349 -1.46 15.94 -6.19
C LEU A 349 -2.79 15.16 -6.06
N LYS A 350 -2.78 13.85 -6.31
CA LYS A 350 -3.96 13.00 -6.10
C LYS A 350 -4.39 12.99 -4.64
N SER A 351 -3.47 12.84 -3.71
CA SER A 351 -3.78 12.86 -2.27
C SER A 351 -4.41 14.19 -1.84
N LEU A 352 -3.87 15.33 -2.32
CA LEU A 352 -4.44 16.66 -2.07
C LEU A 352 -5.83 16.83 -2.70
N PHE A 353 -6.02 16.27 -3.91
CA PHE A 353 -7.31 16.27 -4.59
C PHE A 353 -8.34 15.43 -3.86
N GLU A 354 -8.00 14.21 -3.43
CA GLU A 354 -8.90 13.31 -2.70
C GLU A 354 -9.34 13.92 -1.36
N GLU A 355 -8.43 14.58 -0.65
CA GLU A 355 -8.78 15.30 0.58
C GLU A 355 -9.83 16.38 0.32
N TRP A 356 -9.61 17.23 -0.71
CA TRP A 356 -10.57 18.25 -1.11
C TRP A 356 -11.89 17.64 -1.59
N TYR A 357 -11.82 16.59 -2.42
CA TYR A 357 -12.99 15.91 -2.98
C TYR A 357 -13.89 15.34 -1.89
N ASN A 358 -13.32 14.60 -0.93
CA ASN A 358 -14.05 14.04 0.20
C ASN A 358 -14.67 15.14 1.07
N HIS A 359 -13.94 16.21 1.33
CA HIS A 359 -14.47 17.37 2.05
C HIS A 359 -15.66 17.99 1.30
N LYS A 360 -15.52 18.20 0.01
CA LYS A 360 -16.58 18.79 -0.83
C LYS A 360 -17.81 17.90 -0.92
N LEU A 361 -17.61 16.58 -1.03
CA LEU A 361 -18.73 15.62 -1.00
C LEU A 361 -19.53 15.73 0.28
N LEU A 362 -18.88 15.75 1.44
CA LEU A 362 -19.55 15.75 2.74
C LEU A 362 -20.20 17.09 3.09
N HIS A 363 -19.56 18.20 2.74
CA HIS A 363 -20.03 19.54 3.19
C HIS A 363 -20.84 20.31 2.13
N SER A 364 -20.67 19.97 0.84
CA SER A 364 -21.33 20.72 -0.23
C SER A 364 -22.31 19.89 -1.05
N VAL A 365 -21.92 18.66 -1.43
CA VAL A 365 -22.75 17.82 -2.31
C VAL A 365 -23.79 17.04 -1.50
N TYR A 366 -23.39 16.51 -0.34
CA TYR A 366 -24.23 15.70 0.55
C TYR A 366 -24.21 16.21 1.99
N PRO A 367 -24.67 17.46 2.26
CA PRO A 367 -24.58 18.07 3.59
C PRO A 367 -25.37 17.31 4.68
N GLN A 368 -26.29 16.42 4.30
CA GLN A 368 -27.00 15.53 5.23
C GLN A 368 -26.08 14.56 5.98
N TYR A 369 -24.88 14.29 5.46
CA TYR A 369 -23.89 13.41 6.08
C TYR A 369 -22.88 14.16 6.98
N GLU A 370 -22.90 15.48 7.00
CA GLU A 370 -21.96 16.30 7.82
C GLU A 370 -22.00 15.96 9.30
N LYS A 371 -23.20 15.64 9.82
CA LYS A 371 -23.43 15.27 11.23
C LYS A 371 -23.48 13.75 11.46
N ALA A 372 -23.33 12.95 10.43
CA ALA A 372 -23.31 11.51 10.56
C ALA A 372 -22.00 11.06 11.23
N LYS A 373 -22.09 10.17 12.23
CA LYS A 373 -20.90 9.44 12.71
C LYS A 373 -20.45 8.48 11.59
N ILE A 374 -19.67 9.01 10.66
CA ILE A 374 -19.04 8.19 9.64
C ILE A 374 -17.89 7.47 10.35
N SER A 375 -18.03 6.15 10.51
CA SER A 375 -16.89 5.29 10.86
C SER A 375 -15.98 5.18 9.62
N SER A 376 -15.37 6.27 9.21
CA SER A 376 -14.13 6.17 8.46
C SER A 376 -13.13 5.57 9.44
N THR A 377 -12.46 4.50 9.07
CA THR A 377 -11.12 4.26 9.58
C THR A 377 -10.47 5.62 9.49
N GLU A 378 -10.18 6.23 10.64
CA GLU A 378 -9.39 7.44 10.67
C GLU A 378 -8.09 7.07 9.98
N ILE A 379 -7.99 7.39 8.69
CA ILE A 379 -6.68 7.71 8.12
C ILE A 379 -6.24 8.83 9.03
N VAL A 380 -5.31 8.51 9.91
CA VAL A 380 -4.71 9.46 10.86
C VAL A 380 -4.37 10.66 10.01
N LYS A 381 -5.17 11.73 10.11
CA LYS A 381 -4.90 12.99 9.41
C LYS A 381 -3.48 13.33 9.82
N ALA A 382 -2.55 13.29 8.88
CA ALA A 382 -1.20 13.72 9.16
C ALA A 382 -1.36 15.13 9.76
N LYS A 383 -1.03 15.24 11.05
CA LYS A 383 -1.10 16.54 11.75
C LYS A 383 -0.31 17.55 10.92
N PRO A 384 -0.73 18.82 10.83
CA PRO A 384 0.00 19.84 10.10
C PRO A 384 1.48 19.79 10.52
N LYS A 385 2.40 19.91 9.57
CA LYS A 385 3.83 19.97 9.88
C LYS A 385 4.09 21.04 10.93
N GLY A 386 4.72 20.67 12.05
CA GLY A 386 4.99 21.57 13.18
C GLY A 386 4.07 21.37 14.38
N SER A 387 2.88 20.81 14.24
CA SER A 387 1.93 20.64 15.37
C SER A 387 2.48 19.75 16.49
N ALA A 388 3.35 18.79 16.20
CA ALA A 388 3.96 17.93 17.21
C ALA A 388 4.95 18.69 18.11
N ILE A 389 5.67 19.70 17.57
CA ILE A 389 6.54 20.57 18.36
C ILE A 389 5.69 21.46 19.29
N ASP A 390 4.58 22.00 18.78
CA ASP A 390 3.69 22.83 19.56
C ASP A 390 3.04 22.01 20.68
N GLU A 391 2.57 20.79 20.39
CA GLU A 391 2.04 19.86 21.38
C GLU A 391 3.08 19.50 22.45
N LEU A 392 4.34 19.25 22.07
CA LEU A 392 5.43 19.03 23.02
C LEU A 392 5.66 20.27 23.91
N ASN A 393 5.58 21.48 23.35
CA ASN A 393 5.73 22.71 24.11
C ASN A 393 4.59 22.95 25.10
N GLU A 394 3.37 22.61 24.72
CA GLU A 394 2.17 22.73 25.59
C GLU A 394 2.16 21.70 26.71
N MET A 395 2.94 20.62 26.64
CA MET A 395 3.03 19.65 27.73
C MET A 395 3.56 20.32 28.98
N ILE A 396 2.88 20.08 30.10
CA ILE A 396 3.21 20.64 31.40
C ILE A 396 4.52 20.05 31.93
N GLY A 397 5.39 20.87 32.48
CA GLY A 397 6.69 20.44 33.02
C GLY A 397 7.67 19.93 31.98
N LEU A 398 8.37 18.83 32.29
CA LEU A 398 9.28 18.09 31.41
C LEU A 398 10.48 18.92 30.86
N LYS A 399 10.96 19.90 31.65
CA LYS A 399 11.97 20.87 31.19
C LYS A 399 13.24 20.17 30.66
N ASP A 400 13.77 19.20 31.42
CA ASP A 400 15.00 18.48 31.04
C ASP A 400 14.79 17.57 29.83
N ALA A 401 13.65 16.87 29.77
CA ALA A 401 13.29 16.03 28.62
C ALA A 401 13.16 16.88 27.34
N LYS A 402 12.44 18.00 27.39
CA LYS A 402 12.33 18.94 26.27
C LYS A 402 13.69 19.46 25.83
N ALA A 403 14.55 19.87 26.77
CA ALA A 403 15.88 20.38 26.45
C ALA A 403 16.74 19.35 25.70
N VAL A 404 16.74 18.07 26.12
CA VAL A 404 17.47 17.00 25.45
C VAL A 404 16.92 16.71 24.07
N ILE A 405 15.60 16.70 23.90
CA ILE A 405 14.92 16.49 22.62
C ILE A 405 15.27 17.61 21.63
N TYR A 406 15.23 18.87 22.06
CA TYR A 406 15.64 19.99 21.21
C TYR A 406 17.13 19.92 20.84
N LYS A 407 17.99 19.52 21.78
CA LYS A 407 19.42 19.31 21.50
C LYS A 407 19.63 18.23 20.44
N ALA A 408 18.91 17.11 20.55
CA ALA A 408 18.97 16.04 19.56
C ALA A 408 18.50 16.53 18.18
N LEU A 409 17.34 17.20 18.13
CA LEU A 409 16.78 17.74 16.89
C LEU A 409 17.74 18.74 16.21
N ASN A 410 18.32 19.67 16.95
CA ASN A 410 19.27 20.64 16.42
C ASN A 410 20.53 19.96 15.88
N TYR A 411 21.02 18.95 16.60
CA TYR A 411 22.18 18.17 16.15
C TYR A 411 21.92 17.50 14.79
N TYR A 412 20.73 16.88 14.62
CA TYR A 412 20.38 16.23 13.36
C TYR A 412 20.14 17.20 12.21
N LYS A 413 19.53 18.35 12.48
CA LYS A 413 19.42 19.42 11.46
C LYS A 413 20.77 19.85 10.92
N VAL A 414 21.76 20.00 11.79
CA VAL A 414 23.13 20.35 11.37
C VAL A 414 23.80 19.23 10.58
N GLN A 415 23.58 17.96 10.97
CA GLN A 415 24.11 16.81 10.22
C GLN A 415 23.51 16.73 8.81
N LYS A 416 22.21 16.99 8.67
CA LYS A 416 21.55 17.07 7.35
C LYS A 416 22.15 18.19 6.50
N LEU A 417 22.40 19.36 7.06
CA LEU A 417 23.08 20.48 6.37
C LEU A 417 24.50 20.11 5.89
N TYR A 418 25.25 19.32 6.64
CA TYR A 418 26.55 18.81 6.20
C TYR A 418 26.42 17.88 5.00
N GLN A 419 25.45 16.96 5.01
CA GLN A 419 25.18 16.08 3.87
C GLN A 419 24.75 16.85 2.62
N ASP A 420 23.84 17.82 2.76
CA ASP A 420 23.37 18.67 1.65
C ASP A 420 24.51 19.49 1.02
N LYS A 421 25.57 19.79 1.80
CA LYS A 421 26.79 20.48 1.33
C LYS A 421 27.91 19.54 0.87
N GLY A 422 27.63 18.21 0.79
CA GLY A 422 28.64 17.23 0.36
C GLY A 422 29.76 16.97 1.38
N ILE A 423 29.60 17.42 2.62
CA ILE A 423 30.57 17.18 3.69
C ILE A 423 30.27 15.81 4.30
N THR A 424 31.19 14.86 4.14
CA THR A 424 31.06 13.49 4.69
C THR A 424 31.18 13.53 6.22
N ALA A 425 30.08 13.79 6.91
CA ALA A 425 29.96 13.55 8.34
C ALA A 425 29.19 12.26 8.52
N GLY A 426 29.78 11.24 9.15
CA GLY A 426 29.07 9.99 9.45
C GLY A 426 27.81 10.27 10.26
N LYS A 427 26.68 9.63 9.93
CA LYS A 427 25.44 9.78 10.70
C LYS A 427 25.66 9.18 12.11
N PRO A 428 25.43 9.95 13.17
CA PRO A 428 25.55 9.43 14.54
C PRO A 428 24.40 8.48 14.86
N ALA A 429 24.66 7.58 15.81
CA ALA A 429 23.58 6.79 16.41
C ALA A 429 22.58 7.73 17.09
N MET A 430 21.27 7.51 16.84
CA MET A 430 20.19 8.34 17.35
C MET A 430 19.45 7.72 18.55
N HIS A 431 19.97 6.58 19.05
CA HIS A 431 19.26 5.83 20.08
C HIS A 431 19.30 6.55 21.45
N MET A 432 18.23 6.39 22.22
CA MET A 432 18.00 7.11 23.46
C MET A 432 17.61 6.18 24.60
N VAL A 433 17.79 6.66 25.84
CA VAL A 433 17.21 6.05 27.02
C VAL A 433 16.33 7.07 27.75
N PHE A 434 15.09 6.67 28.07
CA PHE A 434 14.11 7.46 28.82
C PHE A 434 14.00 6.88 30.23
N THR A 435 14.39 7.64 31.22
CA THR A 435 14.38 7.20 32.62
C THR A 435 13.41 8.01 33.46
N GLY A 436 12.66 7.35 34.34
CA GLY A 436 11.71 8.01 35.25
C GLY A 436 10.57 7.11 35.70
N ASN A 437 9.81 7.58 36.69
CA ASN A 437 8.69 6.87 37.27
C ASN A 437 7.49 6.72 36.33
N PRO A 438 6.53 5.82 36.61
CA PRO A 438 5.33 5.64 35.79
C PRO A 438 4.51 6.94 35.74
N GLY A 439 3.84 7.17 34.62
CA GLY A 439 2.97 8.34 34.46
C GLY A 439 3.66 9.69 34.23
N THR A 440 5.00 9.71 34.02
CA THR A 440 5.79 10.90 33.69
C THR A 440 5.79 11.24 32.20
N ALA A 441 4.88 10.67 31.41
CA ALA A 441 4.66 10.91 29.98
C ALA A 441 5.75 10.41 29.02
N LYS A 442 6.58 9.42 29.39
CA LYS A 442 7.65 8.88 28.54
C LYS A 442 7.16 8.45 27.15
N THR A 443 6.12 7.62 27.07
CA THR A 443 5.55 7.12 25.80
C THR A 443 4.94 8.23 24.95
N THR A 444 4.26 9.20 25.59
CA THR A 444 3.66 10.35 24.90
C THR A 444 4.74 11.22 24.24
N VAL A 445 5.83 11.48 24.96
CA VAL A 445 6.96 12.26 24.43
C VAL A 445 7.69 11.48 23.33
N ALA A 446 7.84 10.15 23.46
CA ALA A 446 8.43 9.32 22.40
C ALA A 446 7.62 9.38 21.10
N ARG A 447 6.27 9.40 21.20
CA ARG A 447 5.39 9.54 20.04
C ARG A 447 5.53 10.90 19.38
N LEU A 448 5.48 11.98 20.14
CA LEU A 448 5.70 13.33 19.61
C LEU A 448 7.09 13.48 19.01
N PHE A 449 8.11 12.87 19.61
CA PHE A 449 9.46 12.88 19.08
C PHE A 449 9.54 12.16 17.72
N ALA A 450 8.87 11.02 17.54
CA ALA A 450 8.81 10.32 16.28
C ALA A 450 8.15 11.19 15.18
N GLU A 451 7.02 11.84 15.50
CA GLU A 451 6.35 12.79 14.60
C GLU A 451 7.24 13.99 14.26
N ILE A 452 7.94 14.57 15.23
CA ILE A 452 8.88 15.68 15.02
C ILE A 452 10.02 15.27 14.10
N MET A 453 10.58 14.07 14.28
CA MET A 453 11.66 13.55 13.44
C MET A 453 11.21 13.33 12.00
N ARG A 454 9.98 12.82 11.77
CA ARG A 454 9.37 12.73 10.45
C ARG A 454 9.16 14.11 9.82
N ASP A 455 8.60 15.06 10.54
CA ASP A 455 8.27 16.39 10.04
C ASP A 455 9.54 17.17 9.63
N ASN A 456 10.68 16.84 10.25
CA ASN A 456 11.99 17.40 9.87
C ASN A 456 12.74 16.55 8.82
N GLY A 457 12.11 15.49 8.27
CA GLY A 457 12.70 14.63 7.24
C GLY A 457 13.88 13.79 7.72
N LEU A 458 13.91 13.45 9.01
CA LEU A 458 14.94 12.64 9.66
C LEU A 458 14.52 11.17 9.81
N LEU A 459 13.21 10.90 9.83
CA LEU A 459 12.59 9.59 9.71
C LEU A 459 11.62 9.60 8.53
N THR A 460 11.46 8.47 7.88
CA THR A 460 10.59 8.35 6.69
C THR A 460 9.11 8.19 7.07
N LYS A 461 8.80 7.39 8.08
CA LYS A 461 7.42 7.11 8.57
C LYS A 461 7.09 7.94 9.82
N GLY A 462 7.95 7.91 10.83
CA GLY A 462 7.76 8.65 12.09
C GLY A 462 6.68 8.09 13.00
N ASP A 463 6.38 6.79 12.90
CA ASP A 463 5.47 6.07 13.78
C ASP A 463 6.17 5.65 15.08
N LEU A 464 5.40 5.30 16.11
CA LEU A 464 5.91 4.71 17.34
C LEU A 464 5.50 3.25 17.43
N TYR A 465 6.50 2.35 17.43
CA TYR A 465 6.30 0.93 17.68
C TYR A 465 6.65 0.63 19.14
N GLU A 466 5.63 0.41 19.94
CA GLU A 466 5.76 0.12 21.37
C GLU A 466 5.84 -1.39 21.59
N VAL A 467 6.90 -1.85 22.24
CA VAL A 467 7.14 -3.27 22.53
C VAL A 467 7.61 -3.45 23.96
N GLY A 468 7.19 -4.56 24.58
CA GLY A 468 7.67 -4.99 25.89
C GLY A 468 8.45 -6.31 25.77
N ARG A 469 8.90 -6.85 26.94
CA ARG A 469 9.58 -8.14 27.00
C ARG A 469 8.81 -9.25 26.27
N ALA A 470 7.48 -9.35 26.47
CA ALA A 470 6.65 -10.39 25.88
C ALA A 470 6.65 -10.37 24.35
N ASP A 471 6.91 -9.21 23.75
CA ASP A 471 6.97 -9.00 22.29
C ASP A 471 8.35 -9.29 21.70
N LEU A 472 9.39 -9.42 22.52
CA LEU A 472 10.78 -9.55 22.09
C LEU A 472 11.38 -10.92 22.42
N VAL A 473 10.82 -11.64 23.41
CA VAL A 473 11.36 -12.92 23.89
C VAL A 473 10.49 -14.08 23.42
N GLY A 474 11.08 -15.00 22.68
CA GLY A 474 10.41 -16.19 22.17
C GLY A 474 10.29 -17.30 23.22
N LYS A 475 9.33 -18.22 23.02
CA LYS A 475 9.10 -19.37 23.91
C LYS A 475 10.08 -20.52 23.69
N TYR A 476 10.80 -20.54 22.59
CA TYR A 476 11.72 -21.61 22.20
C TYR A 476 13.11 -21.06 21.85
N VAL A 477 14.14 -21.90 22.00
CA VAL A 477 15.53 -21.55 21.65
C VAL A 477 15.63 -21.14 20.17
N GLY A 478 16.31 -20.02 19.88
CA GLY A 478 16.50 -19.51 18.53
C GLY A 478 15.34 -18.65 17.96
N TRP A 479 14.18 -18.60 18.63
CA TRP A 479 13.05 -17.77 18.17
C TRP A 479 13.19 -16.30 18.56
N THR A 480 13.86 -16.02 19.67
CA THR A 480 14.07 -14.67 20.18
C THR A 480 14.78 -13.79 19.17
N ALA A 481 15.87 -14.27 18.57
CA ALA A 481 16.59 -13.50 17.56
C ALA A 481 15.74 -13.16 16.33
N GLN A 482 14.88 -14.10 15.88
CA GLN A 482 13.99 -13.86 14.75
C GLN A 482 12.89 -12.84 15.10
N ILE A 483 12.25 -12.98 16.26
CA ILE A 483 11.22 -12.05 16.75
C ILE A 483 11.78 -10.62 16.84
N VAL A 484 12.97 -10.45 17.42
CA VAL A 484 13.63 -9.13 17.51
C VAL A 484 13.86 -8.55 16.13
N LYS A 485 14.38 -9.34 15.17
CA LYS A 485 14.60 -8.88 13.79
C LYS A 485 13.30 -8.46 13.11
N ASP A 486 12.22 -9.22 13.30
CA ASP A 486 10.91 -8.88 12.71
C ASP A 486 10.35 -7.57 13.29
N LYS A 487 10.53 -7.31 14.60
CA LYS A 487 10.15 -6.04 15.23
C LYS A 487 10.99 -4.86 14.72
N PHE A 488 12.30 -5.05 14.55
CA PHE A 488 13.18 -4.03 13.96
C PHE A 488 12.78 -3.76 12.49
N LYS A 489 12.45 -4.79 11.74
CA LYS A 489 11.97 -4.69 10.38
C LYS A 489 10.66 -3.88 10.29
N ALA A 490 9.69 -4.16 11.15
CA ALA A 490 8.42 -3.44 11.20
C ALA A 490 8.59 -1.95 11.58
N ALA A 491 9.54 -1.64 12.47
CA ALA A 491 9.78 -0.28 12.95
C ALA A 491 10.75 0.55 12.09
N LYS A 492 11.17 0.04 10.92
CA LYS A 492 12.09 0.74 10.03
C LYS A 492 11.49 2.06 9.54
N GLY A 493 12.28 3.13 9.57
CA GLY A 493 11.82 4.49 9.27
C GLY A 493 11.04 5.17 10.40
N SER A 494 10.98 4.54 11.58
CA SER A 494 10.15 4.91 12.73
C SER A 494 10.93 4.84 14.04
N VAL A 495 10.24 4.98 15.16
CA VAL A 495 10.81 4.82 16.50
C VAL A 495 10.37 3.48 17.09
N LEU A 496 11.32 2.65 17.52
CA LEU A 496 11.06 1.45 18.31
C LEU A 496 11.21 1.81 19.79
N PHE A 497 10.11 1.77 20.53
CA PHE A 497 10.06 2.09 21.95
C PHE A 497 9.97 0.80 22.78
N ILE A 498 11.02 0.50 23.53
CA ILE A 498 11.11 -0.69 24.36
C ILE A 498 10.79 -0.28 25.82
N ASP A 499 9.55 -0.53 26.23
CA ASP A 499 9.14 -0.20 27.60
C ASP A 499 9.60 -1.27 28.59
N GLU A 500 9.90 -0.81 29.81
CA GLU A 500 10.45 -1.65 30.88
C GLU A 500 11.64 -2.51 30.41
N ALA A 501 12.56 -1.92 29.64
CA ALA A 501 13.66 -2.62 28.98
C ALA A 501 14.53 -3.42 29.96
N TYR A 502 14.63 -3.03 31.21
CA TYR A 502 15.31 -3.77 32.28
C TYR A 502 14.71 -5.16 32.51
N SER A 503 13.44 -5.38 32.14
CA SER A 503 12.80 -6.69 32.27
C SER A 503 13.45 -7.78 31.39
N LEU A 504 14.21 -7.39 30.37
CA LEU A 504 14.96 -8.31 29.52
C LEU A 504 16.11 -9.03 30.29
N ILE A 505 16.58 -8.46 31.40
CA ILE A 505 17.67 -9.06 32.23
C ILE A 505 17.18 -9.76 33.50
N ASP A 506 15.87 -9.68 33.82
CA ASP A 506 15.30 -10.21 35.07
C ASP A 506 15.00 -11.71 35.01
N ASP A 507 15.57 -12.47 34.07
CA ASP A 507 15.39 -13.94 33.97
C ASP A 507 16.21 -14.71 34.98
N LYS A 508 15.52 -15.50 35.78
CA LYS A 508 16.18 -16.50 36.64
C LYS A 508 16.91 -17.60 35.85
N GLU A 509 16.65 -17.70 34.55
CA GLU A 509 17.25 -18.69 33.63
C GLU A 509 18.23 -18.09 32.62
N GLY A 510 18.38 -16.75 32.54
CA GLY A 510 19.48 -16.02 31.88
C GLY A 510 19.66 -16.18 30.37
N LEU A 511 19.03 -17.13 29.70
CA LEU A 511 19.39 -17.53 28.32
C LEU A 511 18.68 -16.72 27.22
N TYR A 512 17.40 -16.42 27.39
CA TYR A 512 16.60 -15.79 26.31
C TYR A 512 16.69 -14.27 26.27
N GLY A 513 16.84 -13.63 27.43
CA GLY A 513 16.98 -12.19 27.55
C GLY A 513 18.31 -11.69 26.97
N ASP A 514 19.39 -12.40 27.22
CA ASP A 514 20.71 -12.08 26.66
C ASP A 514 20.74 -12.26 25.13
N GLU A 515 20.04 -13.26 24.58
CA GLU A 515 19.87 -13.42 23.13
C GLU A 515 19.13 -12.22 22.53
N ALA A 516 18.04 -11.76 23.17
CA ALA A 516 17.31 -10.58 22.75
C ALA A 516 18.21 -9.34 22.74
N ILE A 517 18.94 -9.07 23.82
CA ILE A 517 19.80 -7.90 23.94
C ILE A 517 20.94 -7.93 22.91
N ASN A 518 21.59 -9.08 22.70
CA ASN A 518 22.66 -9.21 21.72
C ASN A 518 22.12 -8.95 20.30
N THR A 519 20.93 -9.45 19.98
CA THR A 519 20.28 -9.21 18.68
C THR A 519 19.88 -7.74 18.53
N ILE A 520 19.32 -7.12 19.59
CA ILE A 520 18.99 -5.69 19.61
C ILE A 520 20.24 -4.85 19.32
N VAL A 521 21.37 -5.12 20.00
CA VAL A 521 22.64 -4.39 19.78
C VAL A 521 23.10 -4.52 18.34
N GLN A 522 22.97 -5.69 17.74
CA GLN A 522 23.31 -5.93 16.34
C GLN A 522 22.38 -5.15 15.39
N GLU A 523 21.08 -5.20 15.62
CA GLU A 523 20.09 -4.52 14.76
C GLU A 523 20.14 -3.00 14.93
N MET A 524 20.47 -2.46 16.09
CA MET A 524 20.73 -1.03 16.31
C MET A 524 21.89 -0.53 15.43
N GLU A 525 22.96 -1.32 15.28
CA GLU A 525 24.07 -0.95 14.41
C GLU A 525 23.69 -1.05 12.93
N ASN A 526 22.99 -2.14 12.55
CA ASN A 526 22.56 -2.36 11.16
C ASN A 526 21.58 -1.29 10.66
N ASN A 527 20.73 -0.76 11.54
CA ASN A 527 19.64 0.18 11.20
C ASN A 527 19.89 1.61 11.74
N ARG A 528 21.11 1.93 12.17
CA ARG A 528 21.42 3.21 12.85
C ARG A 528 21.05 4.47 12.06
N GLU A 529 20.91 4.37 10.74
CA GLU A 529 20.63 5.50 9.86
C GLU A 529 19.13 5.76 9.66
N ASN A 530 18.30 4.75 9.82
CA ASN A 530 16.89 4.79 9.42
C ASN A 530 15.91 4.48 10.55
N MET A 531 16.40 4.34 11.79
CA MET A 531 15.58 3.98 12.94
C MET A 531 16.14 4.56 14.23
N ILE A 532 15.24 4.90 15.14
CA ILE A 532 15.58 5.29 16.49
C ILE A 532 15.06 4.23 17.47
N VAL A 533 15.93 3.76 18.34
CA VAL A 533 15.52 2.89 19.46
C VAL A 533 15.52 3.70 20.74
N ILE A 534 14.40 3.67 21.48
CA ILE A 534 14.25 4.30 22.77
C ILE A 534 14.00 3.21 23.80
N PHE A 535 14.91 3.08 24.75
CA PHE A 535 14.74 2.22 25.93
C PHE A 535 14.11 3.00 27.06
N ALA A 536 13.03 2.52 27.65
CA ALA A 536 12.35 3.19 28.72
C ALA A 536 12.27 2.33 29.98
N GLY A 537 12.27 2.99 31.16
CA GLY A 537 12.12 2.32 32.45
C GLY A 537 12.42 3.18 33.65
N TYR A 538 12.41 2.56 34.83
CA TYR A 538 12.79 3.21 36.10
C TYR A 538 14.27 3.55 36.13
N SER A 539 14.62 4.71 36.67
CA SER A 539 16.00 5.24 36.64
C SER A 539 17.03 4.25 37.17
N ASP A 540 16.83 3.71 38.37
CA ASP A 540 17.78 2.80 39.01
C ASP A 540 17.93 1.47 38.25
N LYS A 541 16.82 0.91 37.78
CA LYS A 541 16.81 -0.33 37.00
C LYS A 541 17.43 -0.16 35.62
N MET A 542 17.24 0.99 34.98
CA MET A 542 17.85 1.30 33.68
C MET A 542 19.34 1.54 33.80
N GLU A 543 19.84 2.12 34.90
CA GLU A 543 21.26 2.24 35.14
C GLU A 543 21.94 0.87 35.27
N ASP A 544 21.34 -0.07 36.03
CA ASP A 544 21.79 -1.45 36.15
C ASP A 544 21.73 -2.19 34.79
N PHE A 545 20.67 -1.99 34.02
CA PHE A 545 20.52 -2.56 32.66
C PHE A 545 21.66 -2.13 31.75
N LEU A 546 21.97 -0.84 31.71
CA LEU A 546 23.05 -0.29 30.88
C LEU A 546 24.45 -0.68 31.38
N ARG A 547 24.63 -0.82 32.69
CA ARG A 547 25.89 -1.26 33.30
C ARG A 547 26.23 -2.70 32.90
N ARG A 548 25.24 -3.58 32.85
CA ARG A 548 25.40 -4.98 32.45
C ARG A 548 25.64 -5.17 30.97
N ASN A 549 25.25 -4.16 30.12
CA ASN A 549 25.32 -4.24 28.68
C ASN A 549 26.14 -3.07 28.07
N PRO A 550 27.50 -3.14 28.12
CA PRO A 550 28.37 -2.08 27.61
C PRO A 550 28.16 -1.77 26.11
N GLY A 551 27.76 -2.80 25.34
CA GLY A 551 27.42 -2.67 23.92
C GLY A 551 26.22 -1.74 23.66
N LEU A 552 25.17 -1.81 24.48
CA LEU A 552 24.04 -0.88 24.44
C LEU A 552 24.48 0.54 24.84
N ARG A 553 25.23 0.63 25.97
CA ARG A 553 25.67 1.92 26.51
C ARG A 553 26.46 2.76 25.50
N SER A 554 27.31 2.13 24.71
CA SER A 554 28.13 2.81 23.71
C SER A 554 27.33 3.33 22.50
N ARG A 555 26.13 2.80 22.24
CA ARG A 555 25.25 3.15 21.11
C ARG A 555 24.13 4.13 21.49
N ILE A 556 23.95 4.38 22.78
CA ILE A 556 22.95 5.35 23.26
C ILE A 556 23.58 6.74 23.31
N ALA A 557 23.07 7.65 22.47
CA ALA A 557 23.57 9.00 22.34
C ALA A 557 22.95 9.96 23.35
N PHE A 558 21.70 9.73 23.76
CA PHE A 558 20.96 10.66 24.60
C PHE A 558 20.31 9.97 25.79
N HIS A 559 20.49 10.56 26.97
CA HIS A 559 19.82 10.16 28.20
C HIS A 559 18.78 11.24 28.53
N VAL A 560 17.52 10.87 28.57
CA VAL A 560 16.39 11.78 28.77
C VAL A 560 15.73 11.48 30.12
N PRO A 561 16.00 12.29 31.15
CA PRO A 561 15.38 12.09 32.47
C PRO A 561 13.95 12.66 32.49
N PHE A 562 13.03 11.90 33.05
CA PHE A 562 11.66 12.29 33.33
C PHE A 562 11.49 12.33 34.85
N HIS A 563 11.58 13.53 35.42
CA HIS A 563 11.38 13.72 36.83
C HIS A 563 9.90 13.64 37.21
N ASP A 564 9.63 13.33 38.48
CA ASP A 564 8.29 13.41 39.01
C ASP A 564 7.78 14.85 38.96
N TYR A 565 6.50 15.03 38.66
CA TYR A 565 5.86 16.33 38.62
C TYR A 565 5.78 16.94 40.01
N ASP A 566 5.94 18.23 40.08
CA ASP A 566 5.62 18.96 41.31
C ASP A 566 4.09 19.16 41.49
N THR A 567 3.66 19.68 42.66
CA THR A 567 2.23 19.81 42.98
C THR A 567 1.52 20.75 42.00
N ASP A 568 2.16 21.84 41.60
CA ASP A 568 1.59 22.82 40.67
C ASP A 568 1.48 22.23 39.25
N GLU A 569 2.46 21.46 38.82
CA GLU A 569 2.43 20.75 37.54
C GLU A 569 1.30 19.71 37.52
N LEU A 570 1.08 18.95 38.61
CA LEU A 570 0.00 17.97 38.72
C LEU A 570 -1.38 18.63 38.70
N VAL A 571 -1.53 19.78 39.36
CA VAL A 571 -2.76 20.58 39.31
C VAL A 571 -3.03 21.07 37.91
N ASN A 572 -2.02 21.60 37.21
CA ASN A 572 -2.16 22.05 35.85
C ASN A 572 -2.53 20.89 34.90
N ILE A 573 -1.98 19.67 35.13
CA ILE A 573 -2.37 18.47 34.38
C ILE A 573 -3.84 18.12 34.63
N ALA A 574 -4.31 18.20 35.91
CA ALA A 574 -5.70 17.95 36.23
C ALA A 574 -6.63 18.97 35.55
N GLU A 575 -6.30 20.26 35.61
CA GLU A 575 -7.04 21.32 34.93
C GLU A 575 -7.11 21.08 33.38
N LEU A 576 -6.00 20.69 32.77
CA LEU A 576 -5.96 20.37 31.35
C LEU A 576 -6.91 19.20 31.00
N ILE A 577 -6.93 18.13 31.82
CA ILE A 577 -7.81 16.99 31.64
C ILE A 577 -9.29 17.42 31.80
N VAL A 578 -9.60 18.23 32.81
CA VAL A 578 -10.95 18.71 33.09
C VAL A 578 -11.45 19.61 31.98
N ARG A 579 -10.64 20.56 31.49
CA ARG A 579 -10.98 21.41 30.31
C ARG A 579 -11.22 20.61 29.05
N LYS A 580 -10.40 19.62 28.77
CA LYS A 580 -10.58 18.72 27.57
C LYS A 580 -11.90 17.94 27.64
N ASN A 581 -12.44 17.73 28.82
CA ASN A 581 -13.74 17.09 29.04
C ASN A 581 -14.91 18.10 29.19
N ASN A 582 -14.71 19.39 28.90
CA ASN A 582 -15.68 20.46 29.08
C ASN A 582 -16.17 20.57 30.52
N LEU A 583 -15.32 20.29 31.50
CA LEU A 583 -15.59 20.41 32.93
C LEU A 583 -14.79 21.56 33.53
N ARG A 584 -15.18 21.99 34.73
CA ARG A 584 -14.49 23.01 35.52
C ARG A 584 -14.53 22.66 37.01
N PHE A 585 -13.53 23.12 37.75
CA PHE A 585 -13.50 23.02 39.21
C PHE A 585 -14.20 24.23 39.85
N THR A 586 -14.84 24.02 41.01
CA THR A 586 -15.12 25.14 41.95
C THR A 586 -13.85 25.50 42.69
N GLN A 587 -13.82 26.67 43.37
CA GLN A 587 -12.65 27.09 44.15
C GLN A 587 -12.37 26.12 45.31
N GLU A 588 -13.41 25.58 45.93
CA GLU A 588 -13.31 24.61 47.02
C GLU A 588 -12.76 23.25 46.50
N SER A 589 -13.26 22.76 45.38
CA SER A 589 -12.78 21.51 44.77
C SER A 589 -11.32 21.63 44.31
N HIS A 590 -10.92 22.81 43.78
CA HIS A 590 -9.54 23.08 43.43
C HIS A 590 -8.61 23.06 44.67
N ASN A 591 -9.00 23.71 45.77
CA ASN A 591 -8.21 23.69 47.00
C ASN A 591 -8.05 22.28 47.58
N LYS A 592 -9.12 21.47 47.52
CA LYS A 592 -9.09 20.08 47.95
C LYS A 592 -8.19 19.24 47.04
N LEU A 593 -8.26 19.45 45.72
CA LEU A 593 -7.39 18.80 44.73
C LEU A 593 -5.91 19.04 45.05
N VAL A 594 -5.50 20.29 45.30
CA VAL A 594 -4.13 20.65 45.70
C VAL A 594 -3.68 19.86 46.92
N SER A 595 -4.53 19.79 47.93
CA SER A 595 -4.21 19.07 49.17
C SER A 595 -4.06 17.57 48.99
N VAL A 596 -4.95 16.96 48.15
CA VAL A 596 -4.89 15.53 47.84
C VAL A 596 -3.62 15.19 47.03
N LEU A 597 -3.28 16.01 46.05
CA LEU A 597 -2.09 15.81 45.24
C LEU A 597 -0.78 15.98 46.03
N ASP A 598 -0.71 16.97 46.94
CA ASP A 598 0.46 17.17 47.81
C ASP A 598 0.67 16.00 48.77
N MET A 599 -0.40 15.41 49.29
CA MET A 599 -0.30 14.18 50.08
C MET A 599 0.10 12.96 49.29
N ALA A 600 -0.51 12.75 48.10
CA ALA A 600 -0.26 11.62 47.28
C ALA A 600 1.19 11.57 46.77
N ARG A 601 1.76 12.74 46.45
CA ARG A 601 3.15 12.87 45.96
C ARG A 601 4.19 12.38 46.99
N LYS A 602 3.88 12.37 48.24
CA LYS A 602 4.79 11.91 49.35
C LYS A 602 4.81 10.40 49.50
N THR A 603 3.98 9.67 48.74
CA THR A 603 3.96 8.18 48.79
C THR A 603 5.03 7.58 47.88
N ALA A 604 5.58 6.45 48.28
CA ALA A 604 6.71 5.81 47.60
C ALA A 604 6.37 5.35 46.17
N ASP A 605 5.11 4.99 45.90
CA ASP A 605 4.66 4.46 44.58
C ASP A 605 3.76 5.46 43.84
N PHE A 606 4.10 6.74 43.87
CA PHE A 606 3.29 7.78 43.25
C PHE A 606 3.28 7.67 41.73
N GLY A 607 2.10 7.56 41.13
CA GLY A 607 1.87 7.33 39.71
C GLY A 607 1.82 8.56 38.82
N ASN A 608 2.24 9.73 39.29
CA ASN A 608 2.29 10.99 38.52
C ASN A 608 1.00 11.29 37.72
N GLY A 609 1.09 11.58 36.45
CA GLY A 609 -0.04 11.86 35.57
C GLY A 609 -1.07 10.72 35.45
N ARG A 610 -0.66 9.46 35.69
CA ARG A 610 -1.60 8.33 35.75
C ARG A 610 -2.48 8.43 37.01
N TYR A 611 -1.88 8.81 38.16
CA TYR A 611 -2.62 9.08 39.35
C TYR A 611 -3.63 10.22 39.16
N VAL A 612 -3.20 11.33 38.57
CA VAL A 612 -4.09 12.47 38.28
C VAL A 612 -5.26 12.04 37.39
N ARG A 613 -5.01 11.27 36.34
CA ARG A 613 -6.08 10.77 35.46
C ARG A 613 -7.10 9.92 36.23
N ASN A 614 -6.63 8.96 37.02
CA ASN A 614 -7.51 8.11 37.84
C ASN A 614 -8.32 8.92 38.84
N LEU A 615 -7.71 9.95 39.48
CA LEU A 615 -8.39 10.86 40.42
C LEU A 615 -9.52 11.61 39.71
N ILE A 616 -9.28 12.15 38.52
CA ILE A 616 -10.31 12.87 37.76
C ILE A 616 -11.42 11.92 37.27
N GLU A 617 -11.09 10.70 36.86
CA GLU A 617 -12.09 9.68 36.49
C GLU A 617 -13.00 9.33 37.68
N GLN A 618 -12.43 9.16 38.87
CA GLN A 618 -13.19 8.92 40.08
C GLN A 618 -14.05 10.16 40.46
N ALA A 619 -13.48 11.36 40.35
CA ALA A 619 -14.23 12.59 40.59
C ALA A 619 -15.45 12.71 39.66
N ARG A 620 -15.33 12.28 38.41
CA ARG A 620 -16.46 12.23 37.46
C ARG A 620 -17.51 11.17 37.85
N MET A 621 -17.10 10.05 38.42
CA MET A 621 -18.03 9.02 38.91
C MET A 621 -18.82 9.56 40.10
N GLU A 622 -18.17 10.26 41.03
CA GLU A 622 -18.85 10.89 42.17
C GLU A 622 -19.77 12.04 41.75
N GLN A 623 -19.35 12.85 40.77
CA GLN A 623 -20.22 13.86 40.15
C GLN A 623 -21.48 13.20 39.55
N ALA A 624 -21.32 12.09 38.83
CA ALA A 624 -22.46 11.37 38.23
C ALA A 624 -23.41 10.84 39.33
N ASN A 625 -22.86 10.28 40.42
CA ASN A 625 -23.64 9.82 41.56
C ASN A 625 -24.42 10.99 42.23
N ARG A 626 -23.80 12.14 42.36
CA ARG A 626 -24.45 13.36 42.93
C ARG A 626 -25.58 13.84 42.01
N ILE A 627 -25.33 13.91 40.68
CA ILE A 627 -26.32 14.41 39.72
C ILE A 627 -27.56 13.50 39.66
N VAL A 628 -27.38 12.18 39.71
CA VAL A 628 -28.48 11.21 39.69
C VAL A 628 -29.38 11.33 40.95
N GLN A 629 -28.84 11.84 42.08
CA GLN A 629 -29.59 12.06 43.31
C GLN A 629 -30.27 13.43 43.38
N MET A 630 -30.04 14.34 42.42
CA MET A 630 -30.68 15.64 42.31
C MET A 630 -32.06 15.50 41.66
N ASP A 631 -32.99 16.41 42.03
CA ASP A 631 -34.26 16.50 41.32
C ASP A 631 -34.04 17.01 39.88
N CYS A 632 -34.83 16.50 38.94
CA CYS A 632 -34.66 16.81 37.50
C CYS A 632 -34.73 18.33 37.21
N GLU A 633 -35.42 19.11 38.03
CA GLU A 633 -35.52 20.57 37.88
C GLU A 633 -34.26 21.31 38.28
N ASP A 634 -33.39 20.71 39.11
CA ASP A 634 -32.15 21.31 39.62
C ASP A 634 -30.92 20.97 38.76
N VAL A 635 -31.07 20.09 37.76
CA VAL A 635 -29.99 19.70 36.84
C VAL A 635 -29.84 20.75 35.73
N THR A 636 -28.90 21.67 35.92
CA THR A 636 -28.56 22.69 34.93
C THR A 636 -27.29 22.34 34.17
N GLU A 637 -27.03 23.00 33.03
CA GLU A 637 -25.79 22.85 32.29
C GLU A 637 -24.55 23.14 33.16
N GLU A 638 -24.70 24.10 34.09
CA GLU A 638 -23.65 24.45 35.02
C GLU A 638 -23.34 23.31 36.03
N THR A 639 -24.36 22.63 36.55
CA THR A 639 -24.17 21.47 37.45
C THR A 639 -23.55 20.29 36.74
N LEU A 640 -23.88 20.09 35.47
CA LEU A 640 -23.30 19.03 34.62
C LEU A 640 -21.82 19.28 34.28
N GLN A 641 -21.40 20.55 34.20
CA GLN A 641 -20.03 20.92 33.83
C GLN A 641 -19.12 21.19 35.03
N THR A 642 -19.64 21.16 36.27
CA THR A 642 -18.88 21.57 37.45
C THR A 642 -18.58 20.41 38.39
N LEU A 643 -17.30 20.26 38.76
CA LEU A 643 -16.83 19.38 39.81
C LEU A 643 -16.80 20.16 41.14
N THR A 644 -17.53 19.68 42.13
CA THR A 644 -17.61 20.28 43.48
C THR A 644 -16.62 19.61 44.43
N GLU A 645 -16.46 20.18 45.62
CA GLU A 645 -15.58 19.61 46.62
C GLU A 645 -15.96 18.20 47.05
N SER A 646 -17.26 17.86 47.07
CA SER A 646 -17.75 16.51 47.37
C SER A 646 -17.36 15.48 46.33
N ASP A 647 -17.17 15.91 45.09
CA ASP A 647 -16.82 15.01 43.96
C ASP A 647 -15.34 14.60 43.98
N ILE A 648 -14.46 15.35 44.65
CA ILE A 648 -13.03 15.00 44.76
C ILE A 648 -12.86 13.95 45.86
N PRO A 649 -12.55 12.71 45.54
CA PRO A 649 -12.34 11.66 46.53
C PRO A 649 -11.04 11.90 47.31
N VAL A 650 -11.06 11.63 48.62
CA VAL A 650 -9.85 11.44 49.37
C VAL A 650 -9.46 9.99 49.19
N LEU A 651 -8.49 9.76 48.29
CA LEU A 651 -8.00 8.41 48.08
C LEU A 651 -7.30 7.95 49.35
N ASP A 652 -7.89 6.97 50.02
CA ASP A 652 -7.21 6.25 51.07
C ASP A 652 -5.88 5.69 50.47
N THR A 653 -4.79 5.93 51.23
CA THR A 653 -3.49 5.31 50.93
C THR A 653 -3.72 3.84 50.51
N PRO A 654 -3.14 3.36 49.40
CA PRO A 654 -3.40 2.02 48.94
C PRO A 654 -3.15 1.04 50.06
N ARG A 655 -4.22 0.40 50.54
CA ARG A 655 -4.06 -0.82 51.35
C ARG A 655 -3.20 -1.74 50.49
N ILE A 656 -2.02 -2.07 50.96
CA ILE A 656 -1.15 -3.12 50.39
C ILE A 656 -2.07 -4.29 50.10
N CYS A 657 -2.42 -4.51 48.84
CA CYS A 657 -3.07 -5.73 48.43
C CYS A 657 -2.06 -6.84 48.67
N GLU A 658 -2.12 -7.45 49.85
CA GLU A 658 -1.56 -8.76 50.06
C GLU A 658 -2.08 -9.65 48.94
N ARG A 659 -1.19 -10.07 48.05
CA ARG A 659 -1.47 -11.07 47.04
C ARG A 659 -1.96 -12.32 47.73
N ARG A 660 -3.28 -12.46 47.90
CA ARG A 660 -3.85 -13.78 48.19
C ARG A 660 -3.46 -14.67 47.00
N ARG A 661 -2.51 -15.57 47.24
CA ARG A 661 -2.28 -16.69 46.38
C ARG A 661 -3.57 -17.49 46.34
N ILE A 662 -4.35 -17.32 45.28
CA ILE A 662 -5.37 -18.27 44.89
C ILE A 662 -4.62 -19.36 44.15
N GLY A 663 -4.36 -20.45 44.84
CA GLY A 663 -3.90 -21.67 44.22
C GLY A 663 -5.01 -22.30 43.41
N PHE A 664 -4.68 -22.60 42.17
CA PHE A 664 -5.21 -23.72 41.38
C PHE A 664 -4.07 -24.14 40.44
#